data_cf90e3fa6bfab1e895aacc4ca1f708db
#
_entry.id   cf90e3fa6bfab1e895aacc4ca1f708db
#
_cell.length_a   1.000
_cell.length_b   1.000
_cell.length_c   1.000
_cell.angle_alpha   90.00
_cell.angle_beta   90.00
_cell.angle_gamma   90.00
#
_symmetry.space_group_name_H-M   'P 1'
#
loop_
_entity.id
_entity.type
_entity.pdbx_description
1 polymer ?
#
loop_
_entity_poly.entity_id
_entity_poly.type
_entity_poly.pdbx_seq_one_letter_code
_entity_poly.pdbx_strand_id
1 'polypeptide(L)'
;TSLARKWYLGDNHGVQLSAPESESSFSQLHSSEMANQPYFVLEYASLAGLESYLTYDHQSAGLAGTGSVSLVNGNLIFSHTDTAMNGNRLPVSVTRYYNSCDSDKDEFGMGYGWRTSLHQTLHKVLYNGEVEFVYTDGDGTEHFFKKNEDDQKKYSDQSGLSLMLEVGDENVTITDKGDNVMTFPLVSETPTEDVPETEKVLIQKIQDAVGSEVTVTALADSPLKIASVTDGANRVTTLHYTDGRCDRIQTPWQDENNCVRFDYNNEETLYITHEDGRMSKYEYALANGYHLLVSASAIEPHVKNQEDKKLADVTYKYSNTNAIDGLPHCITHATVTGTKDGTTLTAANISYTYGNHMALVRDEISGKTLRYHFNDDGNQVSVDDELGYAMYTRYDRTDDNANAPINHATERSRMQRVVRNLLLDPMCEENSSVWEKSSTGTITRDQSTRQFGLVSYRLTIWSSDCVYVRQAVTLTPGKSYTLSGYVRSGGPRGVMRIAYTVAGQEITLDSEPGKVWEKTDYMPYERVSVSFTLPENAEPKVYCMAYCDMQNGFAGGSCWFDAMQLEEGLTLNHFNMVQNSDFSVTGTDGKPKAWTVGNNSNSYVSVLPLDDEKDIFHAPDCLKHNNTQKIHLLGRYDRTVTYYQQFRHYGKIGDRFTVGGWCSSFAKKNDPDNSVYCRITVRFTSADPVTDKSYWATGGSAVFNAEEGNWQFASAGIVAPNNCTYIRVVLQMNRQMNFADFTGIYLYLEAFGTQYIYDKNGNRKTRKMLYGEL
;
A
#
# COMPACT_ATOMS: atom_id res chain seq x y z
N THR A 1 14.98 -7.11 -11.47
CA THR A 1 15.98 -6.88 -10.42
C THR A 1 17.22 -6.19 -11.01
N SER A 2 18.05 -5.55 -10.16
CA SER A 2 19.28 -4.84 -10.58
C SER A 2 20.22 -5.69 -11.44
N LEU A 3 20.31 -6.99 -11.18
CA LEU A 3 21.14 -7.92 -11.94
C LEU A 3 20.59 -8.14 -13.37
N ALA A 4 19.29 -8.42 -13.51
CA ALA A 4 18.67 -8.63 -14.82
C ALA A 4 18.80 -7.36 -15.69
N ARG A 5 18.66 -6.18 -15.07
CA ARG A 5 18.85 -4.89 -15.73
C ARG A 5 20.29 -4.65 -16.20
N LYS A 6 21.30 -4.95 -15.36
CA LYS A 6 22.72 -4.87 -15.78
C LYS A 6 22.98 -5.75 -16.99
N TRP A 7 22.42 -6.95 -17.02
CA TRP A 7 22.57 -7.85 -18.15
C TRP A 7 21.87 -7.33 -19.41
N TYR A 8 20.66 -6.77 -19.26
CA TYR A 8 19.97 -6.13 -20.37
C TYR A 8 20.74 -4.95 -20.96
N LEU A 9 21.44 -4.16 -20.13
CA LEU A 9 22.30 -3.06 -20.55
C LEU A 9 23.69 -3.52 -21.06
N GLY A 10 23.93 -4.82 -21.17
CA GLY A 10 25.16 -5.38 -21.70
C GLY A 10 26.30 -5.58 -20.68
N ASP A 11 26.05 -5.26 -19.40
CA ASP A 11 27.05 -5.44 -18.32
C ASP A 11 26.91 -6.83 -17.67
N ASN A 12 27.18 -7.86 -18.43
CA ASN A 12 27.05 -9.25 -18.00
C ASN A 12 28.41 -9.84 -17.56
N HIS A 13 28.60 -9.91 -16.24
CA HIS A 13 29.78 -10.55 -15.62
C HIS A 13 29.45 -11.94 -15.01
N GLY A 14 28.27 -12.49 -15.29
CA GLY A 14 27.80 -13.76 -14.74
C GLY A 14 27.27 -13.67 -13.33
N VAL A 15 26.91 -14.82 -12.76
CA VAL A 15 26.38 -14.97 -11.40
C VAL A 15 27.29 -15.90 -10.62
N GLN A 16 27.73 -15.45 -9.46
CA GLN A 16 28.39 -16.30 -8.48
C GLN A 16 27.37 -16.80 -7.45
N LEU A 17 27.24 -18.10 -7.31
CA LEU A 17 26.46 -18.72 -6.25
C LEU A 17 27.39 -19.04 -5.08
N SER A 18 27.11 -18.49 -3.91
CA SER A 18 27.85 -18.79 -2.67
C SER A 18 26.90 -19.24 -1.58
N ALA A 19 27.29 -20.22 -0.79
CA ALA A 19 26.60 -20.59 0.44
C ALA A 19 27.24 -19.84 1.62
N PRO A 20 26.48 -19.47 2.68
CA PRO A 20 27.06 -18.93 3.90
C PRO A 20 28.01 -19.96 4.54
N GLU A 21 29.20 -19.51 4.96
CA GLU A 21 30.23 -20.40 5.57
C GLU A 21 29.77 -21.09 6.87
N SER A 22 28.65 -20.65 7.47
CA SER A 22 28.18 -21.13 8.78
C SER A 22 27.11 -22.22 8.71
N GLU A 23 26.64 -22.63 7.52
CA GLU A 23 25.55 -23.59 7.40
C GLU A 23 25.99 -24.88 6.69
N SER A 24 25.73 -26.02 7.31
CA SER A 24 25.93 -27.36 6.71
C SER A 24 24.75 -27.74 5.81
N SER A 25 24.41 -26.89 4.85
CA SER A 25 23.41 -27.16 3.82
C SER A 25 24.10 -27.38 2.48
N PHE A 26 23.61 -28.30 1.66
CA PHE A 26 24.05 -28.39 0.27
C PHE A 26 22.87 -28.25 -0.68
N SER A 27 23.12 -27.60 -1.81
CA SER A 27 22.17 -27.51 -2.92
C SER A 27 22.82 -28.10 -4.16
N GLN A 28 22.09 -28.98 -4.84
CA GLN A 28 22.54 -29.54 -6.11
C GLN A 28 22.03 -28.67 -7.26
N LEU A 29 22.95 -28.15 -8.05
CA LEU A 29 22.62 -27.36 -9.25
C LEU A 29 22.92 -28.23 -10.48
N HIS A 30 21.99 -28.19 -11.44
CA HIS A 30 22.23 -28.79 -12.76
C HIS A 30 23.15 -27.88 -13.58
N SER A 31 24.06 -28.48 -14.37
CA SER A 31 24.87 -27.73 -15.32
C SER A 31 24.08 -27.43 -16.60
N SER A 32 24.58 -26.52 -17.42
CA SER A 32 23.99 -26.21 -18.74
C SER A 32 23.99 -27.41 -19.71
N GLU A 33 24.69 -28.47 -19.39
CA GLU A 33 24.78 -29.70 -20.21
C GLU A 33 23.79 -30.79 -19.78
N MET A 34 23.03 -30.56 -18.71
CA MET A 34 22.06 -31.54 -18.21
C MET A 34 20.66 -31.31 -18.79
N ALA A 35 19.79 -32.32 -18.74
CA ALA A 35 18.43 -32.23 -19.28
C ALA A 35 17.57 -31.12 -18.64
N ASN A 36 17.83 -30.79 -17.37
CA ASN A 36 17.20 -29.68 -16.66
C ASN A 36 18.22 -28.54 -16.51
N GLN A 37 18.45 -27.83 -17.59
CA GLN A 37 19.38 -26.68 -17.59
C GLN A 37 18.85 -25.54 -16.71
N PRO A 38 19.74 -24.82 -15.98
CA PRO A 38 19.34 -23.59 -15.31
C PRO A 38 19.00 -22.53 -16.37
N TYR A 39 17.88 -21.86 -16.16
CA TYR A 39 17.45 -20.75 -17.02
C TYR A 39 16.94 -19.60 -16.16
N PHE A 40 16.97 -18.41 -16.73
CA PHE A 40 16.35 -17.23 -16.17
C PHE A 40 15.03 -16.98 -16.87
N VAL A 41 13.98 -16.71 -16.09
CA VAL A 41 12.73 -16.13 -16.60
C VAL A 41 12.73 -14.68 -16.14
N LEU A 42 12.61 -13.77 -17.09
CA LEU A 42 12.42 -12.35 -16.84
C LEU A 42 10.99 -12.01 -17.28
N GLU A 43 10.13 -11.74 -16.32
CA GLU A 43 8.83 -11.15 -16.54
C GLU A 43 8.93 -9.66 -16.32
N TYR A 44 8.42 -8.85 -17.24
CA TYR A 44 8.35 -7.41 -17.11
C TYR A 44 6.99 -6.90 -17.57
N ALA A 45 6.55 -5.80 -16.98
CA ALA A 45 5.37 -5.06 -17.41
C ALA A 45 5.79 -3.62 -17.68
N SER A 46 5.19 -3.00 -18.69
CA SER A 46 5.36 -1.58 -18.93
C SER A 46 4.49 -0.81 -17.92
N LEU A 47 5.12 -0.15 -16.97
CA LEU A 47 4.48 0.72 -15.98
C LEU A 47 4.84 2.18 -16.25
N ALA A 48 4.95 2.56 -17.52
CA ALA A 48 5.54 3.82 -17.94
C ALA A 48 4.55 4.98 -18.04
N GLY A 49 3.24 4.73 -18.14
CA GLY A 49 2.21 5.77 -18.33
C GLY A 49 1.40 6.11 -17.06
N LEU A 50 0.21 6.71 -17.25
CA LEU A 50 -0.73 7.12 -16.19
C LEU A 50 -1.87 6.10 -16.04
N GLU A 51 -1.59 4.99 -15.40
CA GLU A 51 -2.61 4.00 -15.14
C GLU A 51 -3.42 4.30 -13.87
N SER A 52 -4.73 4.18 -13.96
CA SER A 52 -5.65 4.50 -12.87
C SER A 52 -5.49 3.63 -11.61
N TYR A 53 -4.85 2.49 -11.73
CA TYR A 53 -4.58 1.57 -10.63
C TYR A 53 -3.19 1.76 -10.00
N LEU A 54 -2.28 2.52 -10.65
CA LEU A 54 -0.99 2.86 -10.08
C LEU A 54 -1.11 4.07 -9.14
N THR A 55 -0.11 4.25 -8.31
CA THR A 55 -0.06 5.35 -7.34
C THR A 55 0.96 6.39 -7.76
N TYR A 56 0.52 7.65 -7.81
CA TYR A 56 1.37 8.79 -8.17
C TYR A 56 1.37 9.85 -7.08
N ASP A 57 2.49 10.55 -6.98
CA ASP A 57 2.56 11.82 -6.29
C ASP A 57 2.49 12.97 -7.33
N HIS A 58 1.60 13.95 -7.09
CA HIS A 58 1.29 14.99 -8.06
C HIS A 58 1.84 16.34 -7.63
N GLN A 59 2.55 17.02 -8.54
CA GLN A 59 3.10 18.36 -8.33
C GLN A 59 2.57 19.33 -9.39
N SER A 60 2.00 20.44 -8.96
CA SER A 60 1.48 21.45 -9.87
C SER A 60 2.50 22.56 -10.12
N ALA A 61 2.80 22.81 -11.39
CA ALA A 61 3.55 23.97 -11.87
C ALA A 61 2.63 25.12 -12.33
N GLY A 62 1.42 25.20 -11.78
CA GLY A 62 0.42 26.19 -12.17
C GLY A 62 0.05 26.07 -13.65
N LEU A 63 0.17 27.17 -14.41
CA LEU A 63 -0.13 27.18 -15.85
C LEU A 63 0.75 26.25 -16.68
N ALA A 64 1.96 25.93 -16.23
CA ALA A 64 2.84 25.04 -16.99
C ALA A 64 2.36 23.58 -16.99
N GLY A 65 1.49 23.19 -16.05
CA GLY A 65 0.93 21.83 -16.01
C GLY A 65 1.14 21.12 -14.69
N THR A 66 1.03 19.79 -14.73
CA THR A 66 1.13 18.90 -13.55
C THR A 66 2.07 17.76 -13.83
N GLY A 67 3.02 17.55 -12.94
CA GLY A 67 3.85 16.36 -12.90
C GLY A 67 3.20 15.28 -12.04
N SER A 68 3.39 14.03 -12.45
CA SER A 68 2.92 12.83 -11.76
C SER A 68 4.10 11.87 -11.65
N VAL A 69 4.66 11.76 -10.45
CA VAL A 69 5.77 10.84 -10.17
C VAL A 69 5.19 9.49 -9.78
N SER A 70 5.48 8.45 -10.55
CA SER A 70 5.09 7.08 -10.23
C SER A 70 5.83 6.60 -8.98
N LEU A 71 5.08 6.16 -7.95
CA LEU A 71 5.68 5.63 -6.74
C LEU A 71 6.19 4.19 -6.91
N VAL A 72 5.83 3.52 -8.00
CA VAL A 72 6.27 2.15 -8.28
C VAL A 72 7.70 2.13 -8.84
N ASN A 73 8.01 3.04 -9.77
CA ASN A 73 9.26 3.01 -10.55
C ASN A 73 9.96 4.36 -10.69
N GLY A 74 9.41 5.43 -10.14
CA GLY A 74 10.00 6.77 -10.20
C GLY A 74 9.87 7.49 -11.54
N ASN A 75 9.10 6.95 -12.48
CA ASN A 75 8.85 7.60 -13.77
C ASN A 75 8.08 8.91 -13.59
N LEU A 76 8.45 9.94 -14.33
CA LEU A 76 7.75 11.22 -14.39
C LEU A 76 6.88 11.27 -15.63
N ILE A 77 5.58 11.43 -15.45
CA ILE A 77 4.65 11.87 -16.48
C ILE A 77 4.30 13.33 -16.19
N PHE A 78 4.62 14.24 -17.10
CA PHE A 78 4.23 15.64 -16.97
C PHE A 78 3.17 15.98 -18.02
N SER A 79 2.05 16.57 -17.61
CA SER A 79 0.91 16.80 -18.50
C SER A 79 0.45 18.26 -18.49
N HIS A 80 0.02 18.72 -19.66
CA HIS A 80 -0.63 20.03 -19.85
C HIS A 80 -1.64 19.94 -21.01
N THR A 81 -2.84 20.48 -20.81
CA THR A 81 -3.83 20.61 -21.89
C THR A 81 -3.62 21.95 -22.60
N ASP A 82 -3.18 21.88 -23.85
CA ASP A 82 -2.86 23.07 -24.65
C ASP A 82 -4.10 23.75 -25.22
N THR A 83 -5.05 22.93 -25.70
CA THR A 83 -6.33 23.45 -26.23
C THR A 83 -7.43 22.40 -26.07
N ALA A 84 -8.66 22.86 -25.95
CA ALA A 84 -9.84 22.00 -25.86
C ALA A 84 -11.02 22.60 -26.62
N MET A 85 -11.63 21.80 -27.48
CA MET A 85 -12.84 22.13 -28.20
C MET A 85 -14.02 21.40 -27.56
N ASN A 86 -14.80 22.10 -26.75
CA ASN A 86 -16.02 21.57 -26.14
C ASN A 86 -17.20 21.62 -27.12
N GLY A 87 -18.15 20.72 -26.98
CA GLY A 87 -19.36 20.64 -27.82
C GLY A 87 -20.26 19.48 -27.42
N ASN A 88 -21.44 19.41 -28.06
CA ASN A 88 -22.43 18.36 -27.78
C ASN A 88 -22.12 17.02 -28.47
N ARG A 89 -21.08 16.97 -29.28
CA ARG A 89 -20.57 15.77 -29.93
C ARG A 89 -19.15 15.52 -29.46
N LEU A 90 -18.61 14.37 -29.65
CA LEU A 90 -17.33 13.93 -29.12
C LEU A 90 -16.29 15.08 -29.15
N PRO A 91 -15.95 15.67 -27.99
CA PRO A 91 -15.05 16.82 -27.90
C PRO A 91 -13.60 16.38 -28.11
N VAL A 92 -12.75 17.32 -28.57
CA VAL A 92 -11.32 17.10 -28.69
C VAL A 92 -10.59 17.99 -27.68
N SER A 93 -9.73 17.40 -26.89
CA SER A 93 -8.69 18.09 -26.14
C SER A 93 -7.32 17.62 -26.61
N VAL A 94 -6.41 18.55 -26.82
CA VAL A 94 -5.01 18.25 -27.10
C VAL A 94 -4.25 18.43 -25.81
N THR A 95 -4.02 17.34 -25.10
CA THR A 95 -3.22 17.27 -23.89
C THR A 95 -1.85 16.72 -24.24
N ARG A 96 -0.79 17.43 -23.89
CA ARG A 96 0.59 16.93 -24.04
C ARG A 96 1.00 16.17 -22.80
N TYR A 97 1.72 15.09 -23.04
CA TYR A 97 2.36 14.26 -22.01
C TYR A 97 3.85 14.16 -22.30
N TYR A 98 4.64 14.48 -21.29
CA TYR A 98 6.06 14.12 -21.25
C TYR A 98 6.21 12.86 -20.44
N ASN A 99 7.02 11.92 -20.93
CA ASN A 99 7.32 10.67 -20.23
C ASN A 99 8.85 10.53 -20.09
N SER A 100 9.36 10.48 -18.86
CA SER A 100 10.79 10.41 -18.64
C SER A 100 11.42 9.08 -19.11
N CYS A 101 10.63 8.00 -19.19
CA CYS A 101 11.10 6.71 -19.75
C CYS A 101 11.29 6.76 -21.27
N ASP A 102 10.57 7.62 -21.98
CA ASP A 102 10.62 7.77 -23.46
C ASP A 102 11.45 8.99 -23.90
N SER A 103 12.14 9.67 -22.98
CA SER A 103 12.81 10.94 -23.24
C SER A 103 14.12 10.84 -24.03
N ASP A 104 14.46 9.66 -24.51
CA ASP A 104 15.51 9.39 -25.51
C ASP A 104 15.05 9.60 -26.95
N LYS A 105 13.75 9.79 -27.21
CA LYS A 105 13.13 9.86 -28.54
C LYS A 105 12.29 11.12 -28.72
N ASP A 106 12.30 11.66 -29.96
CA ASP A 106 11.35 12.66 -30.48
C ASP A 106 10.58 12.06 -31.66
N GLU A 107 9.79 11.03 -31.37
CA GLU A 107 9.09 10.21 -32.37
C GLU A 107 7.97 11.00 -33.09
N PHE A 108 7.32 11.90 -32.36
CA PHE A 108 6.13 12.63 -32.83
C PHE A 108 6.40 14.08 -33.25
N GLY A 109 7.63 14.55 -33.14
CA GLY A 109 8.00 15.93 -33.41
C GLY A 109 7.49 16.94 -32.38
N MET A 110 7.18 16.46 -31.17
CA MET A 110 6.71 17.32 -30.06
C MET A 110 7.83 17.67 -29.07
N GLY A 111 9.07 17.24 -29.35
CA GLY A 111 10.22 17.26 -28.46
C GLY A 111 10.45 15.91 -27.78
N TYR A 112 11.65 15.71 -27.25
CA TYR A 112 12.07 14.45 -26.64
C TYR A 112 11.16 14.07 -25.44
N GLY A 113 10.60 12.87 -25.51
CA GLY A 113 9.68 12.34 -24.50
C GLY A 113 8.27 12.92 -24.53
N TRP A 114 7.97 13.87 -25.44
CA TRP A 114 6.66 14.46 -25.55
C TRP A 114 5.79 13.81 -26.63
N ARG A 115 4.52 13.62 -26.28
CA ARG A 115 3.43 13.24 -27.18
C ARG A 115 2.15 14.00 -26.86
N THR A 116 1.14 13.89 -27.67
CA THR A 116 -0.21 14.37 -27.35
C THR A 116 -1.14 13.20 -27.04
N SER A 117 -2.26 13.47 -26.38
CA SER A 117 -3.33 12.50 -26.13
C SER A 117 -3.83 11.76 -27.39
N LEU A 118 -3.53 12.28 -28.56
CA LEU A 118 -3.94 11.74 -29.86
C LEU A 118 -2.81 10.98 -30.58
N HIS A 119 -1.58 11.00 -30.06
CA HIS A 119 -0.49 10.17 -30.58
C HIS A 119 -0.58 8.74 -30.00
N GLN A 120 -1.70 8.08 -30.34
CA GLN A 120 -1.96 6.69 -29.97
C GLN A 120 -1.47 5.78 -31.08
N THR A 121 -0.73 4.74 -30.75
CA THR A 121 -0.08 3.88 -31.74
C THR A 121 -0.37 2.41 -31.50
N LEU A 122 -0.28 1.61 -32.57
CA LEU A 122 -0.44 0.17 -32.54
C LEU A 122 0.71 -0.49 -33.33
N HIS A 123 1.28 -1.56 -32.79
CA HIS A 123 2.27 -2.39 -33.49
C HIS A 123 2.16 -3.84 -33.03
N LYS A 124 2.91 -4.75 -33.68
CA LYS A 124 2.99 -6.15 -33.28
C LYS A 124 4.36 -6.46 -32.70
N VAL A 125 4.38 -7.36 -31.72
CA VAL A 125 5.61 -7.90 -31.13
C VAL A 125 5.61 -9.42 -31.18
N LEU A 126 6.80 -10.02 -31.26
CA LEU A 126 6.97 -11.46 -31.10
C LEU A 126 7.34 -11.75 -29.64
N TYR A 127 6.40 -12.37 -28.91
CA TYR A 127 6.62 -12.72 -27.52
C TYR A 127 6.44 -14.24 -27.32
N ASN A 128 7.47 -14.92 -26.79
CA ASN A 128 7.50 -16.37 -26.59
C ASN A 128 7.08 -17.20 -27.83
N GLY A 129 7.41 -16.73 -29.05
CA GLY A 129 7.06 -17.37 -30.30
C GLY A 129 5.63 -17.11 -30.79
N GLU A 130 4.84 -16.33 -30.06
CA GLU A 130 3.51 -15.88 -30.44
C GLU A 130 3.50 -14.40 -30.83
N VAL A 131 2.67 -14.03 -31.79
CA VAL A 131 2.50 -12.63 -32.21
C VAL A 131 1.42 -11.99 -31.36
N GLU A 132 1.80 -10.98 -30.64
CA GLU A 132 0.91 -10.15 -29.82
C GLU A 132 0.81 -8.72 -30.37
N PHE A 133 -0.23 -7.97 -29.99
CA PHE A 133 -0.35 -6.56 -30.30
C PHE A 133 0.00 -5.73 -29.08
N VAL A 134 0.68 -4.59 -29.31
CA VAL A 134 0.92 -3.56 -28.31
C VAL A 134 0.25 -2.27 -28.78
N TYR A 135 -0.69 -1.80 -28.01
CA TYR A 135 -1.33 -0.50 -28.15
C TYR A 135 -0.69 0.46 -27.14
N THR A 136 -0.12 1.56 -27.63
CA THR A 136 0.40 2.63 -26.79
C THR A 136 -0.61 3.77 -26.81
N ASP A 137 -1.14 4.13 -25.66
CA ASP A 137 -2.14 5.19 -25.57
C ASP A 137 -1.53 6.61 -25.56
N GLY A 138 -2.37 7.64 -25.34
CA GLY A 138 -1.96 9.04 -25.45
C GLY A 138 -0.99 9.52 -24.40
N ASP A 139 -0.88 8.86 -23.25
CA ASP A 139 0.10 9.22 -22.21
C ASP A 139 1.37 8.35 -22.23
N GLY A 140 1.40 7.38 -23.14
CA GLY A 140 2.54 6.50 -23.35
C GLY A 140 2.43 5.15 -22.65
N THR A 141 1.27 4.84 -22.06
CA THR A 141 1.04 3.52 -21.48
C THR A 141 0.92 2.46 -22.56
N GLU A 142 1.61 1.35 -22.40
CA GLU A 142 1.56 0.20 -23.31
C GLU A 142 0.59 -0.86 -22.80
N HIS A 143 -0.33 -1.26 -23.65
CA HIS A 143 -1.32 -2.29 -23.40
C HIS A 143 -1.06 -3.49 -24.29
N PHE A 144 -0.80 -4.65 -23.69
CA PHE A 144 -0.49 -5.89 -24.37
C PHE A 144 -1.78 -6.68 -24.61
N PHE A 145 -1.96 -7.15 -25.85
CA PHE A 145 -3.13 -7.91 -26.27
C PHE A 145 -2.75 -9.33 -26.67
N LYS A 146 -3.26 -10.29 -25.91
CA LYS A 146 -3.09 -11.71 -26.17
C LYS A 146 -4.22 -12.26 -27.02
N LYS A 147 -3.86 -13.12 -27.98
CA LYS A 147 -4.78 -13.77 -28.90
C LYS A 147 -5.81 -14.64 -28.17
N ASN A 148 -7.07 -14.57 -28.58
CA ASN A 148 -8.11 -15.43 -28.04
C ASN A 148 -8.03 -16.83 -28.64
N GLU A 149 -8.19 -17.87 -27.83
CA GLU A 149 -8.16 -19.27 -28.30
C GLU A 149 -9.32 -19.61 -29.23
N ASP A 150 -10.51 -19.04 -28.96
CA ASP A 150 -11.74 -19.33 -29.69
C ASP A 150 -11.92 -18.50 -30.99
N ASP A 151 -11.24 -17.35 -31.10
CA ASP A 151 -11.38 -16.44 -32.25
C ASP A 151 -10.03 -15.85 -32.65
N GLN A 152 -9.51 -16.32 -33.78
CA GLN A 152 -8.19 -15.96 -34.32
C GLN A 152 -8.06 -14.48 -34.73
N LYS A 153 -9.16 -13.73 -34.84
CA LYS A 153 -9.18 -12.31 -35.18
C LYS A 153 -9.29 -11.41 -33.93
N LYS A 154 -9.53 -11.98 -32.75
CA LYS A 154 -9.73 -11.24 -31.50
C LYS A 154 -8.61 -11.43 -30.53
N TYR A 155 -8.30 -10.34 -29.84
CA TYR A 155 -7.25 -10.28 -28.82
C TYR A 155 -7.79 -9.55 -27.60
N SER A 156 -7.45 -10.04 -26.42
CA SER A 156 -7.88 -9.48 -25.14
C SER A 156 -6.73 -8.77 -24.44
N ASP A 157 -7.03 -7.62 -23.88
CA ASP A 157 -6.11 -6.86 -23.02
C ASP A 157 -5.69 -7.66 -21.78
N GLN A 158 -4.40 -7.57 -21.44
CA GLN A 158 -3.80 -8.26 -20.30
C GLN A 158 -3.77 -7.39 -19.03
N SER A 159 -4.00 -6.07 -19.15
CA SER A 159 -3.92 -5.12 -18.04
C SER A 159 -5.22 -4.99 -17.23
N GLY A 160 -6.29 -5.68 -17.66
CA GLY A 160 -7.59 -5.68 -16.96
C GLY A 160 -8.47 -4.45 -17.24
N LEU A 161 -8.15 -3.65 -18.23
CA LEU A 161 -8.97 -2.53 -18.71
C LEU A 161 -10.18 -2.99 -19.50
N SER A 162 -10.21 -4.27 -19.87
CA SER A 162 -11.27 -4.91 -20.69
C SER A 162 -11.41 -4.28 -22.07
N LEU A 163 -10.29 -3.96 -22.68
CA LEU A 163 -10.20 -3.59 -24.07
C LEU A 163 -10.25 -4.86 -24.93
N MET A 164 -10.96 -4.80 -26.06
CA MET A 164 -11.04 -5.88 -27.05
C MET A 164 -10.49 -5.40 -28.38
N LEU A 165 -9.42 -6.03 -28.85
CA LEU A 165 -8.86 -5.76 -30.18
C LEU A 165 -9.41 -6.78 -31.21
N GLU A 166 -9.85 -6.28 -32.36
CA GLU A 166 -10.31 -7.12 -33.48
C GLU A 166 -9.59 -6.72 -34.76
N VAL A 167 -9.05 -7.72 -35.47
CA VAL A 167 -8.33 -7.56 -36.75
C VAL A 167 -9.33 -7.72 -37.91
N GLY A 168 -9.65 -6.60 -38.55
CA GLY A 168 -10.48 -6.58 -39.77
C GLY A 168 -9.68 -6.83 -41.05
N ASP A 169 -10.31 -6.67 -42.18
CA ASP A 169 -9.67 -6.88 -43.48
C ASP A 169 -8.85 -5.66 -43.96
N GLU A 170 -9.21 -4.44 -43.52
CA GLU A 170 -8.54 -3.18 -43.90
C GLU A 170 -8.00 -2.40 -42.69
N ASN A 171 -8.44 -2.72 -41.47
CA ASN A 171 -8.10 -2.01 -40.26
C ASN A 171 -8.07 -2.92 -39.03
N VAL A 172 -7.56 -2.37 -37.94
CA VAL A 172 -7.65 -2.98 -36.60
C VAL A 172 -8.47 -2.06 -35.71
N THR A 173 -9.38 -2.61 -34.94
CA THR A 173 -10.21 -1.86 -34.00
C THR A 173 -9.96 -2.29 -32.57
N ILE A 174 -9.99 -1.31 -31.64
CA ILE A 174 -9.98 -1.55 -30.20
C ILE A 174 -11.26 -0.97 -29.63
N THR A 175 -12.04 -1.79 -28.93
CA THR A 175 -13.32 -1.41 -28.31
C THR A 175 -13.18 -1.43 -26.79
N ASP A 176 -13.62 -0.37 -26.13
CA ASP A 176 -13.66 -0.28 -24.67
C ASP A 176 -15.02 -0.73 -24.09
N LYS A 177 -15.13 -0.75 -22.74
CA LYS A 177 -16.39 -1.09 -22.02
C LYS A 177 -17.55 -0.14 -22.29
N GLY A 178 -17.27 1.07 -22.76
CA GLY A 178 -18.26 2.11 -23.08
C GLY A 178 -18.74 2.02 -24.52
N ASP A 179 -18.36 0.97 -25.27
CA ASP A 179 -18.60 0.79 -26.71
C ASP A 179 -17.95 1.92 -27.54
N ASN A 180 -16.90 2.59 -27.02
CA ASN A 180 -16.08 3.47 -27.83
C ASN A 180 -15.11 2.65 -28.66
N VAL A 181 -14.92 3.02 -29.93
CA VAL A 181 -14.10 2.28 -30.88
C VAL A 181 -12.95 3.15 -31.37
N MET A 182 -11.74 2.66 -31.19
CA MET A 182 -10.51 3.21 -31.75
C MET A 182 -10.14 2.42 -33.00
N THR A 183 -9.85 3.10 -34.13
CA THR A 183 -9.53 2.46 -35.43
C THR A 183 -8.10 2.84 -35.83
N PHE A 184 -7.34 1.81 -36.19
CA PHE A 184 -5.95 1.89 -36.66
C PHE A 184 -5.84 1.31 -38.08
N PRO A 185 -4.84 1.72 -38.88
CA PRO A 185 -4.48 1.03 -40.10
C PRO A 185 -4.13 -0.44 -39.82
N LEU A 186 -4.27 -1.29 -40.83
CA LEU A 186 -3.83 -2.67 -40.72
C LEU A 186 -2.30 -2.74 -40.56
N VAL A 187 -1.83 -3.38 -39.47
CA VAL A 187 -0.42 -3.72 -39.31
C VAL A 187 -0.12 -4.97 -40.15
N SER A 188 0.36 -4.77 -41.37
CA SER A 188 0.55 -5.83 -42.37
C SER A 188 1.75 -6.70 -42.08
N GLU A 189 2.80 -6.16 -41.50
CA GLU A 189 4.04 -6.86 -41.18
C GLU A 189 3.84 -7.87 -40.03
N THR A 190 4.66 -8.92 -40.06
CA THR A 190 4.70 -9.93 -38.99
C THR A 190 6.10 -9.90 -38.39
N PRO A 191 6.22 -9.76 -37.07
CA PRO A 191 7.52 -9.75 -36.39
C PRO A 191 8.20 -11.13 -36.52
N THR A 192 9.52 -11.15 -36.52
CA THR A 192 10.36 -12.34 -36.61
C THR A 192 11.39 -12.36 -35.46
N GLU A 193 12.11 -13.48 -35.28
CA GLU A 193 13.16 -13.52 -34.27
C GLU A 193 14.28 -12.47 -34.51
N ASP A 194 14.54 -12.13 -35.77
CA ASP A 194 15.55 -11.11 -36.13
C ASP A 194 15.01 -9.67 -36.02
N VAL A 195 13.71 -9.48 -36.17
CA VAL A 195 13.00 -8.18 -36.05
C VAL A 195 11.76 -8.42 -35.18
N PRO A 196 11.91 -8.38 -33.86
CA PRO A 196 10.85 -8.79 -32.92
C PRO A 196 9.67 -7.83 -32.84
N GLU A 197 9.77 -6.62 -33.40
CA GLU A 197 8.74 -5.59 -33.42
C GLU A 197 8.51 -5.06 -34.83
N THR A 198 7.25 -4.77 -35.19
CA THR A 198 6.90 -4.11 -36.46
C THR A 198 6.95 -2.59 -36.31
N GLU A 199 6.89 -1.88 -37.43
CA GLU A 199 6.67 -0.42 -37.38
C GLU A 199 5.32 -0.09 -36.72
N LYS A 200 5.26 1.04 -36.01
CA LYS A 200 4.07 1.57 -35.37
C LYS A 200 3.15 2.23 -36.39
N VAL A 201 1.84 2.06 -36.22
CA VAL A 201 0.81 2.81 -36.96
C VAL A 201 0.07 3.75 -36.03
N LEU A 202 -0.24 4.95 -36.51
CA LEU A 202 -0.98 5.98 -35.77
C LEU A 202 -2.49 5.73 -35.84
N ILE A 203 -3.22 6.03 -34.78
CA ILE A 203 -4.68 6.01 -34.76
C ILE A 203 -5.27 6.89 -35.88
N GLN A 204 -6.35 6.43 -36.51
CA GLN A 204 -7.05 7.17 -37.57
C GLN A 204 -8.36 7.76 -37.07
N LYS A 205 -9.05 7.05 -36.16
CA LYS A 205 -10.40 7.45 -35.76
C LYS A 205 -10.72 6.98 -34.33
N ILE A 206 -11.46 7.81 -33.61
CA ILE A 206 -12.12 7.46 -32.34
C ILE A 206 -13.62 7.70 -32.56
N GLN A 207 -14.44 6.71 -32.23
CA GLN A 207 -15.90 6.79 -32.34
C GLN A 207 -16.53 6.48 -30.99
N ASP A 208 -17.48 7.28 -30.55
CA ASP A 208 -18.26 6.99 -29.34
C ASP A 208 -19.41 6.02 -29.61
N ALA A 209 -20.04 5.51 -28.54
CA ALA A 209 -21.15 4.55 -28.62
C ALA A 209 -22.39 5.06 -29.39
N VAL A 210 -22.51 6.37 -29.62
CA VAL A 210 -23.63 6.99 -30.37
C VAL A 210 -23.25 7.38 -31.80
N GLY A 211 -22.03 7.04 -32.24
CA GLY A 211 -21.55 7.22 -33.60
C GLY A 211 -20.94 8.60 -33.90
N SER A 212 -20.63 9.43 -32.89
CA SER A 212 -19.83 10.65 -33.11
C SER A 212 -18.37 10.27 -33.31
N GLU A 213 -17.69 10.93 -34.24
CA GLU A 213 -16.33 10.56 -34.65
C GLU A 213 -15.34 11.71 -34.46
N VAL A 214 -14.12 11.35 -34.04
CA VAL A 214 -12.91 12.18 -34.11
C VAL A 214 -11.97 11.51 -35.11
N THR A 215 -11.52 12.24 -36.12
CA THR A 215 -10.60 11.74 -37.13
C THR A 215 -9.23 12.38 -36.97
N VAL A 216 -8.19 11.54 -36.96
CA VAL A 216 -6.78 11.95 -36.91
C VAL A 216 -6.16 11.73 -38.29
N THR A 217 -5.55 12.79 -38.84
CA THR A 217 -4.86 12.74 -40.13
C THR A 217 -3.37 12.93 -39.91
N ALA A 218 -2.56 11.96 -40.33
CA ALA A 218 -1.10 12.03 -40.27
C ALA A 218 -0.50 12.87 -41.40
N LEU A 219 0.75 13.33 -41.20
CA LEU A 219 1.54 13.92 -42.30
C LEU A 219 1.92 12.81 -43.31
N ALA A 220 1.85 13.14 -44.60
CA ALA A 220 2.14 12.16 -45.67
C ALA A 220 3.58 11.61 -45.62
N ASP A 221 4.56 12.46 -45.25
CA ASP A 221 5.97 12.09 -45.23
C ASP A 221 6.47 11.69 -43.81
N SER A 222 5.57 11.67 -42.82
CA SER A 222 5.91 11.34 -41.41
C SER A 222 4.67 10.75 -40.73
N PRO A 223 4.39 9.45 -40.93
CA PRO A 223 3.10 8.83 -40.61
C PRO A 223 2.75 8.79 -39.10
N LEU A 224 3.69 9.06 -38.21
CA LEU A 224 3.45 9.18 -36.78
C LEU A 224 3.19 10.62 -36.32
N LYS A 225 3.36 11.64 -37.20
CA LYS A 225 3.10 13.03 -36.88
C LYS A 225 1.70 13.42 -37.33
N ILE A 226 0.95 14.07 -36.46
CA ILE A 226 -0.44 14.49 -36.71
C ILE A 226 -0.46 15.79 -37.52
N ALA A 227 -1.06 15.78 -38.71
CA ALA A 227 -1.29 17.01 -39.48
C ALA A 227 -2.54 17.76 -38.99
N SER A 228 -3.63 17.03 -38.73
CA SER A 228 -4.87 17.63 -38.26
C SER A 228 -5.74 16.65 -37.50
N VAL A 229 -6.63 17.22 -36.68
CA VAL A 229 -7.66 16.47 -35.94
C VAL A 229 -9.00 17.12 -36.24
N THR A 230 -9.96 16.32 -36.68
CA THR A 230 -11.34 16.76 -36.95
C THR A 230 -12.25 16.18 -35.89
N ASP A 231 -12.96 17.03 -35.16
CA ASP A 231 -13.89 16.61 -34.10
C ASP A 231 -15.25 16.18 -34.63
N GLY A 232 -16.11 15.65 -33.75
CA GLY A 232 -17.46 15.19 -34.11
C GLY A 232 -18.41 16.26 -34.64
N ALA A 233 -18.03 17.54 -34.60
CA ALA A 233 -18.74 18.68 -35.19
C ALA A 233 -18.08 19.20 -36.49
N ASN A 234 -17.15 18.44 -37.09
CA ASN A 234 -16.35 18.79 -38.25
C ASN A 234 -15.48 20.05 -38.09
N ARG A 235 -15.05 20.35 -36.86
CA ARG A 235 -14.10 21.40 -36.57
C ARG A 235 -12.69 20.86 -36.64
N VAL A 236 -11.78 21.55 -37.34
CA VAL A 236 -10.43 21.06 -37.60
C VAL A 236 -9.41 21.81 -36.76
N THR A 237 -8.64 21.09 -35.96
CA THR A 237 -7.43 21.59 -35.31
C THR A 237 -6.23 21.14 -36.12
N THR A 238 -5.33 22.08 -36.48
CA THR A 238 -4.16 21.83 -37.32
C THR A 238 -2.88 21.92 -36.49
N LEU A 239 -1.95 20.99 -36.67
CA LEU A 239 -0.62 21.03 -36.13
C LEU A 239 0.37 21.39 -37.27
N HIS A 240 1.18 22.40 -37.04
CA HIS A 240 2.16 22.89 -38.01
C HIS A 240 3.57 22.51 -37.55
N TYR A 241 4.44 22.21 -38.50
CA TYR A 241 5.80 21.71 -38.21
C TYR A 241 6.83 22.52 -38.98
N THR A 242 7.92 22.89 -38.30
CA THR A 242 9.11 23.51 -38.88
C THR A 242 10.32 22.65 -38.46
N ASP A 243 11.17 22.31 -39.43
CA ASP A 243 12.35 21.49 -39.21
C ASP A 243 12.07 20.16 -38.48
N GLY A 244 10.88 19.57 -38.76
CA GLY A 244 10.46 18.30 -38.21
C GLY A 244 9.84 18.37 -36.82
N ARG A 245 9.76 19.53 -36.17
CA ARG A 245 9.12 19.78 -34.87
C ARG A 245 7.88 20.62 -34.99
N CYS A 246 6.87 20.33 -34.15
CA CYS A 246 5.64 21.09 -34.08
C CYS A 246 5.93 22.50 -33.55
N ASP A 247 5.61 23.51 -34.35
CA ASP A 247 5.82 24.93 -33.97
C ASP A 247 4.54 25.59 -33.48
N ARG A 248 3.36 25.09 -33.82
CA ARG A 248 2.06 25.57 -33.32
C ARG A 248 0.91 24.60 -33.47
N ILE A 249 -0.06 24.76 -32.58
CA ILE A 249 -1.37 24.09 -32.62
C ILE A 249 -2.43 25.17 -32.80
N GLN A 250 -3.25 25.03 -33.83
CA GLN A 250 -4.21 26.08 -34.22
C GLN A 250 -5.62 25.48 -34.35
N THR A 251 -6.58 26.03 -33.63
CA THR A 251 -8.00 25.71 -33.74
C THR A 251 -8.68 26.52 -34.84
N PRO A 252 -9.91 26.17 -35.31
CA PRO A 252 -10.55 26.80 -36.46
C PRO A 252 -10.82 28.33 -36.33
N TRP A 253 -10.85 28.83 -35.09
CA TRP A 253 -11.12 30.27 -34.81
C TRP A 253 -9.90 31.08 -34.43
N GLN A 254 -8.72 30.48 -34.50
CA GLN A 254 -7.44 31.08 -34.17
C GLN A 254 -6.68 31.46 -35.44
N ASP A 255 -5.80 32.44 -35.31
CA ASP A 255 -4.79 32.78 -36.31
C ASP A 255 -3.37 32.52 -35.77
N GLU A 256 -2.35 32.82 -36.52
CA GLU A 256 -0.96 32.57 -36.18
C GLU A 256 -0.48 33.35 -34.92
N ASN A 257 -1.18 34.38 -34.47
CA ASN A 257 -0.80 35.19 -33.33
C ASN A 257 -1.47 34.79 -32.03
N ASN A 258 -2.64 34.13 -32.07
CA ASN A 258 -3.45 33.80 -30.93
C ASN A 258 -3.67 32.27 -30.78
N CYS A 259 -2.75 31.46 -31.28
CA CYS A 259 -2.72 30.00 -31.14
C CYS A 259 -1.62 29.58 -30.16
N VAL A 260 -1.59 28.29 -29.79
CA VAL A 260 -0.50 27.71 -28.98
C VAL A 260 0.76 27.62 -29.85
N ARG A 261 1.88 28.18 -29.39
CA ARG A 261 3.15 28.19 -30.12
C ARG A 261 4.27 27.63 -29.30
N PHE A 262 5.14 26.86 -29.97
CA PHE A 262 6.30 26.20 -29.38
C PHE A 262 7.58 26.83 -29.92
N ASP A 263 8.44 27.30 -29.03
CA ASP A 263 9.77 27.84 -29.37
C ASP A 263 10.85 26.95 -28.71
N TYR A 264 11.49 26.13 -29.53
CA TYR A 264 12.62 25.29 -29.14
C TYR A 264 13.91 26.15 -29.23
N ASN A 265 14.23 26.84 -28.15
CA ASN A 265 15.41 27.75 -28.14
C ASN A 265 16.71 26.96 -28.32
N ASN A 266 16.76 25.72 -27.78
CA ASN A 266 17.80 24.71 -27.98
C ASN A 266 17.25 23.35 -27.55
N GLU A 267 18.09 22.33 -27.47
CA GLU A 267 17.66 20.99 -26.99
C GLU A 267 17.36 20.96 -25.48
N GLU A 268 17.76 22.00 -24.72
CA GLU A 268 17.63 22.06 -23.27
C GLU A 268 16.48 22.97 -22.81
N THR A 269 15.85 23.74 -23.72
CA THR A 269 14.81 24.71 -23.33
C THR A 269 13.70 24.81 -24.37
N LEU A 270 12.47 24.65 -23.90
CA LEU A 270 11.22 24.85 -24.65
C LEU A 270 10.39 25.95 -24.01
N TYR A 271 10.03 26.97 -24.77
CA TYR A 271 9.04 27.96 -24.40
C TYR A 271 7.72 27.67 -25.10
N ILE A 272 6.61 27.86 -24.39
CA ILE A 272 5.26 27.75 -24.95
C ILE A 272 4.52 29.02 -24.66
N THR A 273 4.00 29.63 -25.73
CA THR A 273 3.06 30.74 -25.63
C THR A 273 1.65 30.17 -25.79
N HIS A 274 0.81 30.33 -24.77
CA HIS A 274 -0.57 29.87 -24.77
C HIS A 274 -1.48 30.85 -25.55
N GLU A 275 -2.70 30.43 -25.86
CA GLU A 275 -3.70 31.21 -26.63
C GLU A 275 -3.96 32.62 -26.05
N ASP A 276 -3.87 32.78 -24.75
CA ASP A 276 -4.09 34.01 -24.01
C ASP A 276 -2.81 34.87 -23.80
N GLY A 277 -1.70 34.45 -24.42
CA GLY A 277 -0.40 35.13 -24.34
C GLY A 277 0.41 34.83 -23.08
N ARG A 278 -0.10 34.05 -22.15
CA ARG A 278 0.69 33.55 -21.01
C ARG A 278 1.74 32.55 -21.50
N MET A 279 2.78 32.34 -20.70
CA MET A 279 3.91 31.53 -21.13
C MET A 279 4.27 30.45 -20.10
N SER A 280 4.75 29.34 -20.63
CA SER A 280 5.38 28.29 -19.86
C SER A 280 6.79 28.00 -20.38
N LYS A 281 7.68 27.59 -19.48
CA LYS A 281 9.05 27.21 -19.80
C LYS A 281 9.34 25.83 -19.27
N TYR A 282 9.97 25.02 -20.09
CA TYR A 282 10.43 23.68 -19.73
C TYR A 282 11.93 23.58 -19.94
N GLU A 283 12.65 23.11 -18.93
CA GLU A 283 14.11 22.98 -18.95
C GLU A 283 14.51 21.52 -18.80
N TYR A 284 15.47 21.07 -19.59
CA TYR A 284 15.92 19.70 -19.66
C TYR A 284 17.40 19.57 -19.32
N ALA A 285 17.77 18.41 -18.74
CA ALA A 285 19.15 18.00 -18.60
C ALA A 285 19.39 16.75 -19.43
N LEU A 286 20.49 16.72 -20.19
CA LEU A 286 20.88 15.57 -20.98
C LEU A 286 21.67 14.59 -20.11
N ALA A 287 21.20 13.37 -19.96
CA ALA A 287 21.87 12.30 -19.23
C ALA A 287 21.68 10.95 -19.92
N ASN A 288 22.80 10.31 -20.32
CA ASN A 288 22.80 8.99 -20.97
C ASN A 288 21.89 8.87 -22.21
N GLY A 289 21.75 9.95 -22.98
CA GLY A 289 20.89 10.01 -24.15
C GLY A 289 19.43 10.41 -23.85
N TYR A 290 19.05 10.53 -22.58
CA TYR A 290 17.72 10.99 -22.16
C TYR A 290 17.70 12.51 -21.96
N HIS A 291 16.63 13.17 -22.43
CA HIS A 291 16.34 14.59 -22.20
C HIS A 291 15.40 14.71 -21.00
N LEU A 292 15.98 14.75 -19.81
CA LEU A 292 15.24 14.70 -18.54
C LEU A 292 14.67 16.08 -18.19
N LEU A 293 13.35 16.19 -18.03
CA LEU A 293 12.66 17.42 -17.62
C LEU A 293 13.04 17.77 -16.17
N VAL A 294 13.88 18.79 -15.98
CA VAL A 294 14.34 19.21 -14.65
C VAL A 294 13.58 20.39 -14.07
N SER A 295 12.90 21.18 -14.91
CA SER A 295 12.06 22.28 -14.45
C SER A 295 10.89 22.50 -15.40
N ALA A 296 9.70 22.77 -14.83
CA ALA A 296 8.55 23.26 -15.56
C ALA A 296 7.99 24.48 -14.82
N SER A 297 7.92 25.64 -15.50
CA SER A 297 7.61 26.93 -14.89
C SER A 297 6.50 27.64 -15.65
N ALA A 298 5.52 28.20 -14.93
CA ALA A 298 4.70 29.28 -15.43
C ALA A 298 5.49 30.60 -15.28
N ILE A 299 5.65 31.33 -16.35
CA ILE A 299 6.47 32.55 -16.37
C ILE A 299 5.67 33.78 -16.84
N GLU A 300 6.13 35.00 -16.46
CA GLU A 300 5.74 36.23 -17.15
C GLU A 300 6.22 36.16 -18.61
N PRO A 301 5.63 36.92 -19.55
CA PRO A 301 6.06 36.93 -20.95
C PRO A 301 7.57 37.11 -21.07
N HIS A 302 8.21 36.17 -21.77
CA HIS A 302 9.67 36.13 -21.96
C HIS A 302 10.19 37.38 -22.65
N VAL A 303 11.22 38.02 -22.10
CA VAL A 303 11.91 39.15 -22.69
C VAL A 303 13.35 38.73 -23.03
N LYS A 304 13.69 38.79 -24.30
CA LYS A 304 15.02 38.37 -24.79
C LYS A 304 16.15 39.08 -24.02
N ASN A 305 17.12 38.29 -23.54
CA ASN A 305 18.26 38.75 -22.75
C ASN A 305 17.92 39.22 -21.31
N GLN A 306 16.77 38.88 -20.79
CA GLN A 306 16.42 39.01 -19.37
C GLN A 306 16.16 37.64 -18.74
N GLU A 307 16.36 37.58 -17.44
CA GLU A 307 16.01 36.38 -16.68
C GLU A 307 14.50 36.25 -16.59
N ASP A 308 13.97 35.02 -16.80
CA ASP A 308 12.55 34.75 -16.74
C ASP A 308 12.02 34.89 -15.31
N LYS A 309 10.92 35.61 -15.16
CA LYS A 309 10.23 35.75 -13.89
C LYS A 309 9.26 34.57 -13.70
N LYS A 310 9.62 33.65 -12.85
CA LYS A 310 8.78 32.50 -12.51
C LYS A 310 7.62 32.91 -11.60
N LEU A 311 6.41 32.47 -11.94
CA LEU A 311 5.18 32.65 -11.16
C LEU A 311 4.91 31.40 -10.33
N ALA A 312 5.09 30.25 -10.94
CA ALA A 312 5.06 28.93 -10.31
C ALA A 312 6.11 28.04 -10.99
N ASP A 313 6.71 27.15 -10.25
CA ASP A 313 7.77 26.29 -10.76
C ASP A 313 7.73 24.95 -10.05
N VAL A 314 8.00 23.87 -10.76
CA VAL A 314 8.35 22.59 -10.20
C VAL A 314 9.72 22.18 -10.73
N THR A 315 10.61 21.76 -9.84
CA THR A 315 11.92 21.23 -10.18
C THR A 315 12.04 19.79 -9.77
N TYR A 316 12.72 18.99 -10.60
CA TYR A 316 12.95 17.57 -10.40
C TYR A 316 14.44 17.25 -10.31
N LYS A 317 14.79 16.30 -9.42
CA LYS A 317 16.11 15.68 -9.42
C LYS A 317 15.94 14.20 -9.72
N TYR A 318 16.79 13.71 -10.59
CA TYR A 318 16.80 12.32 -11.00
C TYR A 318 17.88 11.54 -10.25
N SER A 319 17.77 10.22 -10.23
CA SER A 319 18.81 9.35 -9.67
C SER A 319 20.14 9.57 -10.39
N ASN A 320 21.22 9.57 -9.62
CA ASN A 320 22.55 9.72 -10.22
C ASN A 320 22.90 8.44 -10.98
N THR A 321 23.34 8.56 -12.22
CA THR A 321 23.67 7.46 -13.15
C THR A 321 24.75 6.49 -12.65
N ASN A 322 25.49 6.87 -11.60
CA ASN A 322 26.53 6.04 -10.97
C ASN A 322 26.01 5.22 -9.78
N ALA A 323 24.74 5.37 -9.37
CA ALA A 323 24.15 4.54 -8.34
C ALA A 323 23.84 3.15 -8.89
N ILE A 324 24.27 2.11 -8.18
CA ILE A 324 24.18 0.69 -8.57
C ILE A 324 22.74 0.26 -8.92
N ASP A 325 21.72 0.98 -8.44
CA ASP A 325 20.30 0.67 -8.59
C ASP A 325 19.47 1.77 -9.30
N GLY A 326 20.07 2.86 -9.77
CA GLY A 326 19.35 4.00 -10.33
C GLY A 326 19.13 3.92 -11.84
N LEU A 327 17.86 4.01 -12.27
CA LEU A 327 17.55 4.39 -13.65
C LEU A 327 17.78 5.88 -13.80
N PRO A 328 18.40 6.33 -14.92
CA PRO A 328 18.64 7.76 -15.14
C PRO A 328 17.36 8.60 -15.18
N HIS A 329 16.22 8.00 -15.44
CA HIS A 329 14.92 8.65 -15.51
C HIS A 329 14.05 8.58 -14.23
N CYS A 330 14.56 7.98 -13.12
CA CYS A 330 13.83 7.92 -11.85
C CYS A 330 13.96 9.23 -11.07
N ILE A 331 12.82 9.79 -10.67
CA ILE A 331 12.76 10.99 -9.80
C ILE A 331 13.15 10.62 -8.37
N THR A 332 14.07 11.37 -7.78
CA THR A 332 14.44 11.25 -6.37
C THR A 332 13.96 12.43 -5.52
N HIS A 333 13.72 13.59 -6.14
CA HIS A 333 13.19 14.77 -5.45
C HIS A 333 12.29 15.57 -6.39
N ALA A 334 11.23 16.17 -5.82
CA ALA A 334 10.41 17.17 -6.46
C ALA A 334 10.23 18.36 -5.52
N THR A 335 10.47 19.58 -6.03
CA THR A 335 10.29 20.81 -5.27
C THR A 335 9.33 21.72 -6.01
N VAL A 336 8.27 22.14 -5.34
CA VAL A 336 7.26 23.08 -5.87
C VAL A 336 7.46 24.44 -5.23
N THR A 337 7.61 25.48 -6.05
CA THR A 337 7.71 26.87 -5.60
C THR A 337 6.67 27.76 -6.27
N GLY A 338 6.33 28.84 -5.60
CA GLY A 338 5.46 29.87 -6.14
C GLY A 338 5.96 31.26 -5.74
N THR A 339 5.71 32.28 -6.56
CA THR A 339 6.10 33.64 -6.27
C THR A 339 4.89 34.44 -5.85
N LYS A 340 4.95 35.06 -4.67
CA LYS A 340 3.95 35.98 -4.14
C LYS A 340 4.64 37.28 -3.72
N ASP A 341 4.16 38.42 -4.26
CA ASP A 341 4.70 39.75 -3.95
C ASP A 341 6.23 39.88 -4.14
N GLY A 342 6.76 39.21 -5.19
CA GLY A 342 8.19 39.17 -5.48
C GLY A 342 9.02 38.23 -4.57
N THR A 343 8.38 37.50 -3.67
CA THR A 343 9.04 36.52 -2.78
C THR A 343 8.73 35.11 -3.24
N THR A 344 9.77 34.27 -3.45
CA THR A 344 9.61 32.89 -3.77
C THR A 344 9.38 32.07 -2.47
N LEU A 345 8.32 31.27 -2.45
CA LEU A 345 7.92 30.39 -1.35
C LEU A 345 7.96 28.94 -1.81
N THR A 346 8.50 28.06 -0.99
CA THR A 346 8.45 26.61 -1.22
C THR A 346 7.12 26.06 -0.70
N ALA A 347 6.31 25.52 -1.61
CA ALA A 347 5.01 24.92 -1.30
C ALA A 347 5.12 23.44 -0.97
N ALA A 348 6.02 22.72 -1.64
CA ALA A 348 6.32 21.32 -1.36
C ALA A 348 7.80 21.02 -1.64
N ASN A 349 8.37 20.09 -0.86
CA ASN A 349 9.72 19.58 -1.10
C ASN A 349 9.70 18.10 -0.68
N ILE A 350 9.63 17.23 -1.67
CA ILE A 350 9.39 15.79 -1.48
C ILE A 350 10.62 15.01 -1.95
N SER A 351 11.06 14.06 -1.14
CA SER A 351 12.08 13.07 -1.53
C SER A 351 11.48 11.68 -1.66
N TYR A 352 11.99 10.91 -2.63
CA TYR A 352 11.55 9.56 -2.94
C TYR A 352 12.72 8.59 -2.83
N THR A 353 12.46 7.44 -2.22
CA THR A 353 13.39 6.31 -2.18
C THR A 353 12.64 5.06 -2.60
N TYR A 354 13.17 4.35 -3.60
CA TYR A 354 12.52 3.17 -4.17
C TYR A 354 13.24 1.90 -3.73
N GLY A 355 12.47 0.89 -3.42
CA GLY A 355 12.92 -0.47 -3.15
C GLY A 355 12.19 -1.48 -4.01
N ASN A 356 12.41 -2.77 -3.73
CA ASN A 356 11.63 -3.82 -4.38
C ASN A 356 10.19 -3.74 -3.88
N HIS A 357 9.22 -3.47 -4.78
CA HIS A 357 7.78 -3.29 -4.49
C HIS A 357 7.48 -2.26 -3.38
N MET A 358 8.34 -1.28 -3.18
CA MET A 358 8.20 -0.30 -2.11
C MET A 358 8.70 1.09 -2.50
N ALA A 359 8.02 2.12 -1.99
CA ALA A 359 8.51 3.50 -2.02
C ALA A 359 8.37 4.16 -0.65
N LEU A 360 9.38 4.96 -0.29
CA LEU A 360 9.31 5.94 0.79
C LEU A 360 9.13 7.32 0.19
N VAL A 361 8.12 8.03 0.64
CA VAL A 361 7.81 9.41 0.25
C VAL A 361 7.94 10.28 1.48
N ARG A 362 8.92 11.16 1.49
CA ARG A 362 9.21 12.04 2.61
C ARG A 362 8.96 13.50 2.24
N ASP A 363 8.13 14.16 3.00
CA ASP A 363 7.99 15.61 2.96
C ASP A 363 9.11 16.26 3.79
N GLU A 364 10.06 16.89 3.13
CA GLU A 364 11.23 17.51 3.76
C GLU A 364 10.89 18.77 4.56
N ILE A 365 9.71 19.35 4.35
CA ILE A 365 9.23 20.54 5.10
C ILE A 365 8.70 20.11 6.46
N SER A 366 7.84 19.09 6.51
CA SER A 366 7.26 18.59 7.76
C SER A 366 8.08 17.47 8.39
N GLY A 367 9.01 16.86 7.68
CA GLY A 367 9.80 15.70 8.08
C GLY A 367 9.02 14.38 8.11
N LYS A 368 7.75 14.36 7.67
CA LYS A 368 6.91 13.16 7.69
C LYS A 368 7.21 12.24 6.52
N THR A 369 7.17 10.94 6.79
CA THR A 369 7.39 9.90 5.78
C THR A 369 6.16 9.00 5.66
N LEU A 370 5.79 8.66 4.42
CA LEU A 370 4.84 7.60 4.08
C LEU A 370 5.60 6.48 3.39
N ARG A 371 5.26 5.24 3.75
CA ARG A 371 5.78 4.03 3.13
C ARG A 371 4.67 3.36 2.33
N TYR A 372 4.92 3.11 1.06
CA TYR A 372 4.00 2.44 0.14
C TYR A 372 4.55 1.07 -0.23
N HIS A 373 3.68 0.06 -0.27
CA HIS A 373 4.00 -1.27 -0.77
C HIS A 373 3.10 -1.62 -1.94
N PHE A 374 3.65 -2.34 -2.92
CA PHE A 374 2.98 -2.71 -4.16
C PHE A 374 3.03 -4.23 -4.35
N ASN A 375 2.09 -4.77 -5.12
CA ASN A 375 2.19 -6.13 -5.64
C ASN A 375 2.97 -6.15 -6.98
N ASP A 376 3.10 -7.34 -7.58
CA ASP A 376 3.80 -7.52 -8.86
C ASP A 376 3.18 -6.71 -10.01
N ASP A 377 1.88 -6.43 -9.96
CA ASP A 377 1.15 -5.62 -10.94
C ASP A 377 1.26 -4.10 -10.68
N GLY A 378 2.02 -3.68 -9.67
CA GLY A 378 2.16 -2.27 -9.27
C GLY A 378 0.98 -1.70 -8.47
N ASN A 379 0.00 -2.51 -8.07
CA ASN A 379 -1.10 -2.05 -7.23
C ASN A 379 -0.64 -1.79 -5.80
N GLN A 380 -1.09 -0.68 -5.20
CA GLN A 380 -0.80 -0.34 -3.81
C GLN A 380 -1.51 -1.31 -2.85
N VAL A 381 -0.76 -2.20 -2.21
CA VAL A 381 -1.29 -3.14 -1.20
C VAL A 381 -1.27 -2.59 0.20
N SER A 382 -0.33 -1.70 0.54
CA SER A 382 -0.38 -0.99 1.82
C SER A 382 0.21 0.40 1.74
N VAL A 383 -0.19 1.25 2.66
CA VAL A 383 0.47 2.52 2.99
C VAL A 383 0.48 2.70 4.49
N ASP A 384 1.61 3.10 5.04
CA ASP A 384 1.78 3.36 6.47
C ASP A 384 2.58 4.64 6.74
N ASP A 385 2.36 5.20 7.92
CA ASP A 385 3.07 6.37 8.41
C ASP A 385 4.01 6.02 9.59
N GLU A 386 4.81 7.00 10.02
CA GLU A 386 5.76 6.86 11.13
C GLU A 386 5.08 6.61 12.50
N LEU A 387 3.78 6.93 12.63
CA LEU A 387 3.00 6.72 13.85
C LEU A 387 2.38 5.32 13.93
N GLY A 388 2.52 4.52 12.88
CA GLY A 388 2.01 3.16 12.78
C GLY A 388 0.57 3.05 12.32
N TYR A 389 0.00 4.12 11.77
CA TYR A 389 -1.26 4.02 11.06
C TYR A 389 -1.02 3.43 9.69
N ALA A 390 -1.72 2.35 9.40
CA ALA A 390 -1.60 1.64 8.15
C ALA A 390 -2.97 1.35 7.53
N MET A 391 -3.04 1.43 6.20
CA MET A 391 -4.18 0.99 5.40
C MET A 391 -3.71 -0.13 4.49
N TYR A 392 -4.54 -1.17 4.34
CA TYR A 392 -4.25 -2.33 3.51
C TYR A 392 -5.34 -2.54 2.46
N THR A 393 -4.95 -2.88 1.25
CA THR A 393 -5.84 -3.17 0.12
C THR A 393 -5.52 -4.56 -0.42
N ARG A 394 -6.55 -5.39 -0.63
CA ARG A 394 -6.45 -6.70 -1.25
C ARG A 394 -6.97 -6.66 -2.68
N TYR A 395 -6.33 -7.45 -3.54
CA TYR A 395 -6.67 -7.62 -4.95
C TYR A 395 -6.96 -9.08 -5.30
N ASP A 396 -6.89 -9.99 -4.30
CA ASP A 396 -7.10 -11.42 -4.50
C ASP A 396 -8.51 -11.72 -5.01
N ARG A 397 -8.60 -12.58 -6.01
CA ARG A 397 -9.85 -13.15 -6.46
C ARG A 397 -10.22 -14.31 -5.54
N THR A 398 -11.33 -14.18 -4.83
CA THR A 398 -11.96 -15.25 -4.06
C THR A 398 -13.17 -15.76 -4.82
N ASP A 399 -13.77 -16.90 -4.39
CA ASP A 399 -14.99 -17.43 -5.00
C ASP A 399 -16.11 -16.38 -5.07
N ASP A 400 -16.24 -15.53 -4.04
CA ASP A 400 -17.20 -14.41 -4.00
C ASP A 400 -16.85 -13.26 -4.96
N ASN A 401 -15.60 -13.17 -5.40
CA ASN A 401 -15.03 -12.11 -6.22
C ASN A 401 -14.32 -12.64 -7.48
N ALA A 402 -14.69 -13.84 -7.96
CA ALA A 402 -14.10 -14.45 -9.16
C ALA A 402 -14.20 -13.56 -10.42
N ASN A 403 -15.15 -12.62 -10.42
CA ASN A 403 -15.37 -11.66 -11.51
C ASN A 403 -14.67 -10.29 -11.27
N ALA A 404 -13.89 -10.14 -10.21
CA ALA A 404 -13.14 -8.90 -10.02
C ALA A 404 -12.12 -8.77 -11.16
N PRO A 405 -12.07 -7.63 -11.86
CA PRO A 405 -11.00 -7.40 -12.83
C PRO A 405 -9.64 -7.40 -12.14
N ILE A 406 -8.59 -7.70 -12.89
CA ILE A 406 -7.21 -7.48 -12.45
C ILE A 406 -7.11 -5.99 -12.04
N ASN A 407 -6.28 -5.67 -11.08
CA ASN A 407 -6.07 -4.29 -10.60
C ASN A 407 -7.28 -3.64 -9.90
N HIS A 408 -8.34 -4.40 -9.58
CA HIS A 408 -9.47 -3.89 -8.83
C HIS A 408 -9.46 -4.42 -7.39
N ALA A 409 -9.52 -3.50 -6.42
CA ALA A 409 -9.52 -3.84 -5.00
C ALA A 409 -10.73 -4.71 -4.63
N THR A 410 -10.49 -5.86 -4.00
CA THR A 410 -11.54 -6.75 -3.46
C THR A 410 -11.87 -6.44 -2.01
N GLU A 411 -10.89 -5.93 -1.25
CA GLU A 411 -11.08 -5.49 0.12
C GLU A 411 -10.15 -4.31 0.44
N ARG A 412 -10.61 -3.38 1.27
CA ARG A 412 -9.79 -2.34 1.90
C ARG A 412 -10.01 -2.34 3.39
N SER A 413 -8.94 -2.45 4.18
CA SER A 413 -9.00 -2.12 5.59
C SER A 413 -8.95 -0.60 5.79
N ARG A 414 -9.54 -0.12 6.90
CA ARG A 414 -9.36 1.27 7.31
C ARG A 414 -7.95 1.47 7.88
N MET A 415 -7.53 2.74 7.94
CA MET A 415 -6.31 3.10 8.63
C MET A 415 -6.38 2.62 10.09
N GLN A 416 -5.42 1.79 10.48
CA GLN A 416 -5.35 1.13 11.78
C GLN A 416 -3.97 1.33 12.38
N ARG A 417 -3.93 1.48 13.70
CA ARG A 417 -2.69 1.42 14.45
C ARG A 417 -2.60 0.08 15.15
N VAL A 418 -1.45 -0.56 15.09
CA VAL A 418 -1.18 -1.75 15.90
C VAL A 418 -1.03 -1.32 17.36
N VAL A 419 -1.94 -1.81 18.20
CA VAL A 419 -1.94 -1.48 19.63
C VAL A 419 -1.07 -2.49 20.38
N ARG A 420 -0.04 -2.00 21.02
CA ARG A 420 0.75 -2.76 21.99
C ARG A 420 0.12 -2.62 23.37
N ASN A 421 -0.48 -3.70 23.87
CA ASN A 421 -0.95 -3.74 25.25
C ASN A 421 0.22 -4.06 26.19
N LEU A 422 0.53 -3.14 27.10
CA LEU A 422 1.62 -3.28 28.05
C LEU A 422 1.25 -4.13 29.28
N LEU A 423 -0.04 -4.51 29.42
CA LEU A 423 -0.53 -5.38 30.48
C LEU A 423 -0.44 -6.86 30.07
N LEU A 424 -0.16 -7.70 31.06
CA LEU A 424 -0.25 -9.15 30.93
C LEU A 424 -1.60 -9.64 31.46
N ASP A 425 -2.11 -10.77 30.90
CA ASP A 425 -3.42 -11.31 31.19
C ASP A 425 -4.55 -10.26 31.20
N PRO A 426 -4.69 -9.49 30.12
CA PRO A 426 -5.64 -8.36 30.05
C PRO A 426 -7.11 -8.80 30.07
N MET A 427 -7.39 -10.04 29.67
CA MET A 427 -8.73 -10.66 29.68
C MET A 427 -9.01 -11.49 30.95
N CYS A 428 -8.14 -11.40 31.97
CA CYS A 428 -8.32 -12.09 33.25
C CYS A 428 -8.41 -13.62 33.18
N GLU A 429 -7.92 -14.24 32.08
CA GLU A 429 -8.08 -15.67 31.80
C GLU A 429 -7.17 -16.57 32.61
N GLU A 430 -6.00 -16.07 32.98
CA GLU A 430 -5.04 -16.81 33.77
C GLU A 430 -5.28 -16.59 35.28
N ASN A 431 -5.19 -17.63 36.06
CA ASN A 431 -5.16 -17.49 37.53
C ASN A 431 -3.73 -17.17 38.00
N SER A 432 -3.15 -16.16 37.41
CA SER A 432 -1.74 -15.80 37.59
C SER A 432 -1.54 -14.76 38.70
N SER A 433 -0.30 -14.71 39.21
CA SER A 433 0.11 -13.71 40.20
C SER A 433 0.43 -12.34 39.60
N VAL A 434 0.19 -12.14 38.30
CA VAL A 434 0.48 -10.83 37.65
C VAL A 434 -0.44 -9.72 38.12
N TRP A 435 -1.67 -10.09 38.55
CA TRP A 435 -2.64 -9.17 39.13
C TRP A 435 -2.63 -9.32 40.67
N GLU A 436 -2.01 -8.35 41.37
CA GLU A 436 -2.05 -8.26 42.84
C GLU A 436 -3.46 -7.88 43.30
N LYS A 437 -3.94 -8.57 44.34
CA LYS A 437 -5.29 -8.35 44.91
C LYS A 437 -5.21 -7.56 46.20
N SER A 438 -6.15 -6.62 46.42
CA SER A 438 -6.31 -5.96 47.72
C SER A 438 -6.64 -6.97 48.80
N SER A 439 -6.30 -6.65 50.04
CA SER A 439 -6.66 -7.44 51.21
C SER A 439 -8.09 -7.19 51.72
N THR A 440 -8.77 -6.20 51.14
CA THR A 440 -10.14 -5.77 51.50
C THR A 440 -11.15 -6.27 50.48
N GLY A 441 -12.39 -6.49 50.87
CA GLY A 441 -13.49 -6.91 50.02
C GLY A 441 -13.36 -8.33 49.52
N THR A 442 -14.15 -8.69 48.49
CA THR A 442 -14.12 -9.99 47.85
C THR A 442 -13.81 -9.86 46.35
N ILE A 443 -12.78 -10.60 45.89
CA ILE A 443 -12.33 -10.59 44.53
C ILE A 443 -12.50 -12.00 43.98
N THR A 444 -13.34 -12.15 42.95
CA THR A 444 -13.60 -13.43 42.29
C THR A 444 -13.39 -13.29 40.77
N ARG A 445 -13.12 -14.44 40.13
CA ARG A 445 -13.16 -14.57 38.67
C ARG A 445 -14.56 -15.06 38.30
N ASP A 446 -15.35 -14.17 37.69
CA ASP A 446 -16.77 -14.42 37.36
C ASP A 446 -16.88 -14.95 35.94
N GLN A 447 -17.48 -16.15 35.79
CA GLN A 447 -17.73 -16.81 34.51
C GLN A 447 -19.12 -16.45 33.92
N SER A 448 -19.99 -15.88 34.72
CA SER A 448 -21.34 -15.56 34.28
C SER A 448 -21.44 -14.21 33.57
N THR A 449 -20.48 -13.32 33.84
CA THR A 449 -20.49 -11.93 33.35
C THR A 449 -19.10 -11.59 32.83
N ARG A 450 -19.00 -11.33 31.54
CA ARG A 450 -17.74 -11.01 30.83
C ARG A 450 -18.02 -10.24 29.56
N GLN A 451 -17.03 -9.47 29.10
CA GLN A 451 -17.03 -8.79 27.80
C GLN A 451 -16.20 -9.56 26.77
N PHE A 452 -15.01 -10.01 27.19
CA PHE A 452 -14.11 -10.82 26.39
C PHE A 452 -13.75 -12.12 27.13
N GLY A 453 -13.18 -13.08 26.45
CA GLY A 453 -12.70 -14.31 27.07
C GLY A 453 -13.82 -15.15 27.70
N LEU A 454 -13.51 -15.82 28.81
CA LEU A 454 -14.41 -16.67 29.59
C LEU A 454 -14.71 -16.14 30.99
N VAL A 455 -13.91 -15.20 31.51
CA VAL A 455 -14.01 -14.68 32.89
C VAL A 455 -13.76 -13.19 32.93
N SER A 456 -14.28 -12.53 33.95
CA SER A 456 -13.91 -11.16 34.33
C SER A 456 -13.54 -11.10 35.80
N TYR A 457 -12.87 -10.05 36.24
CA TYR A 457 -12.72 -9.79 37.67
C TYR A 457 -13.99 -9.14 38.23
N ARG A 458 -14.61 -9.83 39.23
CA ARG A 458 -15.70 -9.26 40.05
C ARG A 458 -15.12 -8.80 41.36
N LEU A 459 -15.22 -7.50 41.65
CA LEU A 459 -14.82 -6.82 42.84
C LEU A 459 -16.08 -6.48 43.64
N THR A 460 -16.23 -7.09 44.84
CA THR A 460 -17.42 -6.89 45.69
C THR A 460 -17.03 -6.17 46.95
N ILE A 461 -17.76 -5.09 47.28
CA ILE A 461 -17.51 -4.21 48.41
C ILE A 461 -18.78 -3.99 49.22
N TRP A 462 -18.67 -4.01 50.57
CA TRP A 462 -19.77 -3.84 51.54
C TRP A 462 -19.42 -2.85 52.66
N SER A 463 -18.24 -2.22 52.58
CA SER A 463 -17.76 -1.26 53.58
C SER A 463 -17.21 -0.01 52.92
N SER A 464 -16.77 0.97 53.69
CA SER A 464 -16.11 2.19 53.21
C SER A 464 -14.71 1.97 52.63
N ASP A 465 -14.16 0.74 52.71
CA ASP A 465 -12.87 0.42 52.13
C ASP A 465 -12.94 0.33 50.60
N CYS A 466 -11.82 0.31 49.95
CA CYS A 466 -11.72 0.06 48.51
C CYS A 466 -11.30 -1.38 48.22
N VAL A 467 -11.65 -1.87 47.03
CA VAL A 467 -11.25 -3.18 46.51
C VAL A 467 -10.63 -3.01 45.12
N TYR A 468 -9.49 -3.63 44.88
CA TYR A 468 -8.81 -3.51 43.61
C TYR A 468 -8.03 -4.79 43.21
N VAL A 469 -7.81 -4.91 41.91
CA VAL A 469 -6.70 -5.71 41.37
C VAL A 469 -5.77 -4.74 40.64
N ARG A 470 -4.44 -4.97 40.77
CA ARG A 470 -3.44 -4.10 40.17
C ARG A 470 -2.29 -4.87 39.52
N GLN A 471 -1.69 -4.26 38.56
CA GLN A 471 -0.46 -4.75 37.94
C GLN A 471 0.58 -3.64 37.90
N ALA A 472 1.81 -3.98 38.31
CA ALA A 472 2.94 -3.06 38.21
C ALA A 472 3.55 -3.16 36.81
N VAL A 473 3.77 -2.00 36.18
CA VAL A 473 4.46 -1.87 34.90
C VAL A 473 5.58 -0.86 35.00
N THR A 474 6.62 -1.03 34.19
CA THR A 474 7.72 -0.04 34.11
C THR A 474 7.49 0.82 32.88
N LEU A 475 7.26 2.11 33.07
CA LEU A 475 7.01 3.09 32.03
C LEU A 475 8.19 4.09 31.95
N THR A 476 8.28 4.76 30.79
CA THR A 476 9.30 5.78 30.54
C THR A 476 8.81 7.15 31.03
N PRO A 477 9.47 7.82 31.98
CA PRO A 477 9.16 9.20 32.36
C PRO A 477 9.22 10.14 31.13
N GLY A 478 8.36 11.16 31.11
CA GLY A 478 8.21 12.10 29.99
C GLY A 478 7.26 11.62 28.89
N LYS A 479 6.93 10.32 28.81
CA LYS A 479 6.00 9.79 27.82
C LYS A 479 4.55 9.78 28.30
N SER A 480 3.64 9.79 27.34
CA SER A 480 2.18 9.75 27.55
C SER A 480 1.63 8.34 27.37
N TYR A 481 0.59 8.01 28.13
CA TYR A 481 -0.04 6.69 28.14
C TYR A 481 -1.54 6.81 28.35
N THR A 482 -2.28 5.78 27.90
CA THR A 482 -3.73 5.63 28.12
C THR A 482 -4.00 4.25 28.73
N LEU A 483 -4.60 4.22 29.92
CA LEU A 483 -5.13 3.00 30.54
C LEU A 483 -6.63 2.93 30.28
N SER A 484 -7.13 1.81 29.80
CA SER A 484 -8.55 1.55 29.57
C SER A 484 -8.97 0.16 30.06
N GLY A 485 -10.27 -0.03 30.23
CA GLY A 485 -10.86 -1.31 30.57
C GLY A 485 -12.36 -1.27 30.39
N TYR A 486 -12.98 -2.44 30.25
CA TYR A 486 -14.42 -2.57 30.21
C TYR A 486 -14.94 -2.75 31.63
N VAL A 487 -15.85 -1.87 32.05
CA VAL A 487 -16.38 -1.81 33.40
C VAL A 487 -17.91 -1.98 33.34
N ARG A 488 -18.42 -2.79 34.24
CA ARG A 488 -19.86 -2.93 34.54
C ARG A 488 -20.04 -2.70 36.03
N SER A 489 -20.92 -1.77 36.42
CA SER A 489 -21.17 -1.45 37.84
C SER A 489 -22.55 -1.82 38.29
N GLY A 490 -22.66 -2.57 39.38
CA GLY A 490 -23.87 -2.91 40.09
C GLY A 490 -24.02 -2.16 41.42
N GLY A 491 -23.67 -0.85 41.42
CA GLY A 491 -23.84 0.07 42.57
C GLY A 491 -22.58 0.84 42.92
N PRO A 492 -21.48 0.18 43.34
CA PRO A 492 -20.23 0.87 43.69
C PRO A 492 -19.63 1.62 42.49
N ARG A 493 -18.78 2.59 42.76
CA ARG A 493 -18.00 3.27 41.72
C ARG A 493 -16.88 2.34 41.23
N GLY A 494 -16.89 1.99 39.95
CA GLY A 494 -15.84 1.21 39.27
C GLY A 494 -15.07 2.07 38.29
N VAL A 495 -13.76 2.14 38.41
CA VAL A 495 -12.86 2.96 37.55
C VAL A 495 -11.60 2.19 37.17
N MET A 496 -10.98 2.60 36.07
CA MET A 496 -9.59 2.31 35.78
C MET A 496 -8.73 3.38 36.45
N ARG A 497 -7.76 2.97 37.28
CA ARG A 497 -6.90 3.88 38.06
C ARG A 497 -5.42 3.67 37.73
N ILE A 498 -4.72 4.77 37.58
CA ILE A 498 -3.24 4.83 37.55
C ILE A 498 -2.74 5.33 38.91
N ALA A 499 -1.67 4.72 39.40
CA ALA A 499 -0.91 5.24 40.55
C ALA A 499 0.58 5.23 40.24
N TYR A 500 1.26 6.36 40.50
CA TYR A 500 2.71 6.53 40.33
C TYR A 500 3.28 7.45 41.42
N THR A 501 4.60 7.42 41.61
CA THR A 501 5.29 8.18 42.67
C THR A 501 6.09 9.33 42.09
N VAL A 502 5.93 10.52 42.64
CA VAL A 502 6.74 11.70 42.35
C VAL A 502 7.31 12.25 43.68
N ALA A 503 8.62 12.33 43.77
CA ALA A 503 9.29 12.82 44.99
C ALA A 503 8.84 12.13 46.30
N GLY A 504 8.55 10.83 46.23
CA GLY A 504 8.07 10.04 47.37
C GLY A 504 6.57 10.16 47.67
N GLN A 505 5.83 10.95 46.90
CA GLN A 505 4.37 11.07 47.05
C GLN A 505 3.66 10.26 45.95
N GLU A 506 2.67 9.46 46.35
CA GLU A 506 1.81 8.73 45.43
C GLU A 506 0.78 9.68 44.80
N ILE A 507 0.70 9.67 43.48
CA ILE A 507 -0.28 10.37 42.66
C ILE A 507 -1.20 9.34 42.05
N THR A 508 -2.53 9.56 42.14
CA THR A 508 -3.54 8.70 41.54
C THR A 508 -4.40 9.47 40.54
N LEU A 509 -4.71 8.83 39.43
CA LEU A 509 -5.60 9.35 38.38
C LEU A 509 -6.65 8.30 38.04
N ASP A 510 -7.90 8.71 37.97
CA ASP A 510 -9.05 7.84 37.68
C ASP A 510 -9.64 8.15 36.31
N SER A 511 -10.17 7.13 35.67
CA SER A 511 -11.09 7.28 34.53
C SER A 511 -12.44 7.85 35.02
N GLU A 512 -13.30 8.25 34.06
CA GLU A 512 -14.72 8.35 34.36
C GLU A 512 -15.21 6.98 34.89
N PRO A 513 -16.16 6.97 35.84
CA PRO A 513 -16.70 5.73 36.34
C PRO A 513 -17.59 5.05 35.29
N GLY A 514 -17.58 3.72 35.29
CA GLY A 514 -18.57 2.96 34.54
C GLY A 514 -20.00 3.30 35.01
N LYS A 515 -20.95 3.36 34.09
CA LYS A 515 -22.36 3.66 34.40
C LYS A 515 -22.92 2.70 35.42
N VAL A 516 -23.62 3.24 36.41
CA VAL A 516 -24.40 2.50 37.41
C VAL A 516 -25.81 2.32 36.87
N TRP A 517 -26.27 1.06 36.79
CA TRP A 517 -27.63 0.74 36.33
C TRP A 517 -28.53 0.37 37.52
N GLU A 518 -29.53 1.16 37.74
CA GLU A 518 -30.41 1.03 38.91
C GLU A 518 -31.45 -0.10 38.79
N LYS A 519 -31.85 -0.49 37.59
CA LYS A 519 -32.89 -1.51 37.37
C LYS A 519 -32.89 -2.05 35.94
N THR A 520 -32.25 -3.13 35.63
CA THR A 520 -32.63 -4.03 34.53
C THR A 520 -31.85 -5.33 34.58
N ASP A 521 -32.40 -6.39 34.00
CA ASP A 521 -31.72 -7.69 33.83
C ASP A 521 -30.54 -7.64 32.88
N TYR A 522 -30.31 -6.52 32.18
CA TYR A 522 -29.23 -6.31 31.25
C TYR A 522 -28.42 -5.05 31.59
N MET A 523 -27.21 -5.23 32.09
CA MET A 523 -26.23 -4.16 32.32
C MET A 523 -25.08 -4.36 31.34
N PRO A 524 -24.90 -3.47 30.33
CA PRO A 524 -23.78 -3.56 29.40
C PRO A 524 -22.47 -3.18 30.10
N TYR A 525 -21.36 -3.73 29.58
CA TYR A 525 -20.05 -3.18 29.87
C TYR A 525 -19.87 -1.87 29.13
N GLU A 526 -19.19 -0.94 29.77
CA GLU A 526 -18.77 0.33 29.18
C GLU A 526 -17.24 0.39 29.19
N ARG A 527 -16.64 0.84 28.12
CA ARG A 527 -15.21 1.03 28.05
C ARG A 527 -14.86 2.41 28.59
N VAL A 528 -14.10 2.46 29.70
CA VAL A 528 -13.64 3.67 30.33
C VAL A 528 -12.12 3.79 30.21
N SER A 529 -11.60 5.03 30.23
CA SER A 529 -10.18 5.25 30.07
C SER A 529 -9.67 6.47 30.84
N VAL A 530 -8.39 6.46 31.18
CA VAL A 530 -7.65 7.59 31.71
C VAL A 530 -6.34 7.75 30.95
N SER A 531 -6.12 8.94 30.40
CA SER A 531 -4.87 9.29 29.70
C SER A 531 -4.03 10.21 30.58
N PHE A 532 -2.71 10.02 30.59
CA PHE A 532 -1.79 10.79 31.40
C PHE A 532 -0.41 10.87 30.74
N THR A 533 0.36 11.88 31.14
CA THR A 533 1.80 11.96 30.85
C THR A 533 2.54 11.68 32.12
N LEU A 534 3.42 10.68 32.16
CA LEU A 534 4.25 10.37 33.30
C LEU A 534 5.29 11.48 33.46
N PRO A 535 5.30 12.24 34.57
CA PRO A 535 6.27 13.31 34.73
C PRO A 535 7.73 12.84 34.60
N GLU A 536 8.61 13.68 34.08
CA GLU A 536 10.03 13.35 33.88
C GLU A 536 10.74 12.95 35.18
N ASN A 537 10.30 13.50 36.32
CA ASN A 537 10.83 13.21 37.65
C ASN A 537 10.03 12.14 38.42
N ALA A 538 9.12 11.44 37.75
CA ALA A 538 8.39 10.32 38.37
C ALA A 538 9.24 9.04 38.41
N GLU A 539 8.94 8.18 39.37
CA GLU A 539 9.50 6.83 39.37
C GLU A 539 8.95 6.05 38.16
N PRO A 540 9.79 5.24 37.49
CA PRO A 540 9.33 4.46 36.30
C PRO A 540 8.28 3.41 36.64
N LYS A 541 8.16 2.98 37.90
CA LYS A 541 7.19 1.98 38.36
C LYS A 541 5.81 2.61 38.52
N VAL A 542 4.86 2.11 37.77
CA VAL A 542 3.46 2.57 37.74
C VAL A 542 2.53 1.40 38.00
N TYR A 543 1.47 1.62 38.79
CA TYR A 543 0.41 0.63 39.00
C TYR A 543 -0.80 0.95 38.16
N CYS A 544 -1.23 -0.02 37.39
CA CYS A 544 -2.51 -0.02 36.66
C CYS A 544 -3.53 -0.83 37.44
N MET A 545 -4.71 -0.26 37.73
CA MET A 545 -5.67 -0.89 38.63
C MET A 545 -7.08 -0.93 38.00
N ALA A 546 -7.78 -2.04 38.21
CA ALA A 546 -9.21 -2.10 38.25
C ALA A 546 -9.63 -1.81 39.71
N TYR A 547 -10.34 -0.72 39.92
CA TYR A 547 -10.57 -0.15 41.25
C TYR A 547 -12.05 0.08 41.51
N CYS A 548 -12.50 -0.28 42.74
CA CYS A 548 -13.88 -0.17 43.17
C CYS A 548 -13.96 0.46 44.55
N ASP A 549 -14.81 1.48 44.71
CA ASP A 549 -15.09 2.14 45.98
C ASP A 549 -16.57 2.53 46.15
N MET A 550 -16.89 3.12 47.30
CA MET A 550 -18.29 3.46 47.69
C MET A 550 -18.66 4.93 47.42
N GLN A 551 -17.92 5.65 46.62
CA GLN A 551 -18.13 7.11 46.43
C GLN A 551 -19.49 7.45 45.78
N ASN A 552 -20.20 6.49 45.15
CA ASN A 552 -21.50 6.72 44.56
C ASN A 552 -22.68 6.69 45.56
N GLY A 553 -22.39 6.53 46.88
CA GLY A 553 -23.44 6.54 47.91
C GLY A 553 -24.28 5.26 48.03
N PHE A 554 -23.88 4.17 47.35
CA PHE A 554 -24.52 2.84 47.46
C PHE A 554 -24.08 2.11 48.73
N ALA A 555 -24.96 1.29 49.31
CA ALA A 555 -24.68 0.50 50.52
C ALA A 555 -23.76 -0.70 50.30
N GLY A 556 -23.35 -0.97 49.09
CA GLY A 556 -22.51 -2.10 48.68
C GLY A 556 -22.89 -2.64 47.33
N GLY A 557 -22.11 -3.61 46.83
CA GLY A 557 -22.37 -4.22 45.53
C GLY A 557 -21.10 -4.73 44.85
N SER A 558 -21.15 -4.92 43.55
CA SER A 558 -20.07 -5.45 42.76
C SER A 558 -19.78 -4.62 41.49
N CYS A 559 -18.53 -4.50 41.14
CA CYS A 559 -18.09 -4.06 39.81
C CYS A 559 -17.38 -5.22 39.11
N TRP A 560 -17.57 -5.33 37.79
CA TRP A 560 -16.89 -6.30 36.96
C TRP A 560 -15.97 -5.55 36.00
N PHE A 561 -14.74 -6.06 35.86
CA PHE A 561 -13.68 -5.50 35.03
C PHE A 561 -13.15 -6.55 34.06
N ASP A 562 -12.94 -6.15 32.82
CA ASP A 562 -12.50 -7.02 31.74
C ASP A 562 -11.72 -6.27 30.68
N ALA A 563 -10.94 -6.96 29.86
CA ALA A 563 -10.23 -6.45 28.70
C ALA A 563 -9.47 -5.14 28.98
N MET A 564 -8.59 -5.21 29.96
CA MET A 564 -7.77 -4.07 30.39
C MET A 564 -6.59 -3.83 29.47
N GLN A 565 -6.35 -2.58 29.08
CA GLN A 565 -5.29 -2.20 28.13
C GLN A 565 -4.56 -0.96 28.62
N LEU A 566 -3.23 -1.05 28.66
CA LEU A 566 -2.33 0.09 28.78
C LEU A 566 -1.56 0.26 27.48
N GLU A 567 -1.65 1.41 26.88
CA GLU A 567 -1.00 1.72 25.61
C GLU A 567 -0.24 3.05 25.67
N GLU A 568 0.78 3.22 24.84
CA GLU A 568 1.52 4.47 24.68
C GLU A 568 0.72 5.47 23.85
N GLY A 569 0.68 6.73 24.26
CA GLY A 569 -0.06 7.84 23.63
C GLY A 569 -1.31 8.24 24.41
N LEU A 570 -1.93 9.37 23.99
CA LEU A 570 -3.11 9.95 24.63
C LEU A 570 -4.43 9.56 23.94
N THR A 571 -4.36 8.70 22.90
CA THR A 571 -5.54 8.27 22.14
C THR A 571 -5.96 6.87 22.57
N LEU A 572 -7.24 6.71 22.87
CA LEU A 572 -7.83 5.40 23.12
C LEU A 572 -8.01 4.65 21.80
N ASN A 573 -7.32 3.52 21.64
CA ASN A 573 -7.42 2.64 20.49
C ASN A 573 -8.22 1.37 20.81
N HIS A 574 -8.47 0.52 19.78
CA HIS A 574 -9.17 -0.75 19.94
C HIS A 574 -8.45 -1.70 20.90
N PHE A 575 -9.22 -2.56 21.55
CA PHE A 575 -8.64 -3.59 22.43
C PHE A 575 -7.96 -4.67 21.59
N ASN A 576 -6.63 -4.81 21.75
CA ASN A 576 -5.90 -5.88 21.11
C ASN A 576 -6.01 -7.18 21.93
N MET A 577 -6.69 -8.17 21.38
CA MET A 577 -6.83 -9.50 22.03
C MET A 577 -5.52 -10.28 22.07
N VAL A 578 -4.56 -9.95 21.19
CA VAL A 578 -3.22 -10.57 21.18
C VAL A 578 -2.36 -9.95 22.27
N GLN A 579 -1.89 -10.77 23.17
CA GLN A 579 -0.97 -10.37 24.23
C GLN A 579 0.48 -10.39 23.74
N ASN A 580 1.31 -9.51 24.28
CA ASN A 580 2.74 -9.45 23.94
C ASN A 580 2.95 -9.43 22.41
N SER A 581 2.28 -8.49 21.77
CA SER A 581 2.16 -8.40 20.32
C SER A 581 3.46 -8.09 19.60
N ASP A 582 4.43 -7.51 20.30
CA ASP A 582 5.79 -7.14 19.86
C ASP A 582 6.88 -8.06 20.46
N PHE A 583 6.46 -9.16 21.11
CA PHE A 583 7.32 -10.17 21.72
C PHE A 583 8.32 -9.66 22.78
N SER A 584 8.15 -8.41 23.26
CA SER A 584 9.09 -7.75 24.17
C SER A 584 9.15 -8.34 25.57
N VAL A 585 8.11 -9.06 26.00
CA VAL A 585 8.04 -9.70 27.33
C VAL A 585 8.45 -11.16 27.21
N THR A 586 9.62 -11.50 27.74
CA THR A 586 10.16 -12.87 27.72
C THR A 586 10.00 -13.58 29.05
N GLY A 587 9.90 -14.90 29.01
CA GLY A 587 9.98 -15.76 30.17
C GLY A 587 11.43 -16.01 30.60
N THR A 588 11.61 -16.77 31.67
CA THR A 588 12.92 -17.20 32.18
C THR A 588 13.66 -18.13 31.19
N ASP A 589 12.94 -18.69 30.25
CA ASP A 589 13.46 -19.54 29.17
C ASP A 589 13.84 -18.75 27.90
N GLY A 590 13.77 -17.41 27.94
CA GLY A 590 14.07 -16.50 26.82
C GLY A 590 13.00 -16.47 25.74
N LYS A 591 11.87 -17.18 25.92
CA LYS A 591 10.78 -17.18 24.95
C LYS A 591 9.73 -16.12 25.25
N PRO A 592 9.09 -15.51 24.22
CA PRO A 592 8.00 -14.58 24.44
C PRO A 592 6.85 -15.22 25.24
N LYS A 593 6.42 -14.54 26.32
CA LYS A 593 5.26 -14.96 27.08
C LYS A 593 4.00 -14.99 26.23
N ALA A 594 3.10 -15.89 26.53
CA ALA A 594 1.83 -16.14 25.85
C ALA A 594 1.95 -16.77 24.44
N TRP A 595 3.14 -17.00 23.93
CA TRP A 595 3.37 -17.56 22.60
C TRP A 595 3.98 -18.97 22.64
N THR A 596 3.64 -19.80 21.67
CA THR A 596 4.04 -21.21 21.62
C THR A 596 4.53 -21.60 20.24
N VAL A 597 5.62 -22.37 20.19
CA VAL A 597 6.13 -22.97 18.95
C VAL A 597 5.19 -24.08 18.49
N GLY A 598 4.85 -24.07 17.19
CA GLY A 598 4.02 -25.11 16.61
C GLY A 598 4.72 -26.49 16.59
N ASN A 599 3.93 -27.54 16.44
CA ASN A 599 4.45 -28.91 16.40
C ASN A 599 5.51 -29.06 15.30
N ASN A 600 6.64 -29.71 15.67
CA ASN A 600 7.81 -29.95 14.79
C ASN A 600 8.49 -28.67 14.24
N SER A 601 8.29 -27.50 14.88
CA SER A 601 8.89 -26.23 14.45
C SER A 601 10.02 -25.73 15.35
N ASN A 602 10.34 -26.41 16.45
CA ASN A 602 11.27 -25.93 17.49
C ASN A 602 12.67 -25.52 16.95
N SER A 603 13.21 -26.23 15.98
CA SER A 603 14.54 -25.94 15.40
C SER A 603 14.51 -24.85 14.34
N TYR A 604 13.34 -24.33 14.01
CA TYR A 604 13.11 -23.39 12.91
C TYR A 604 12.46 -22.08 13.36
N VAL A 605 12.36 -21.88 14.67
CA VAL A 605 11.81 -20.66 15.28
C VAL A 605 12.85 -20.07 16.23
N SER A 606 13.21 -18.84 16.02
CA SER A 606 14.03 -18.06 16.94
C SER A 606 13.40 -16.73 17.24
N VAL A 607 13.83 -16.13 18.36
CA VAL A 607 13.41 -14.80 18.81
C VAL A 607 14.62 -13.91 18.69
N LEU A 608 14.50 -12.87 17.89
CA LEU A 608 15.60 -11.96 17.57
C LEU A 608 15.22 -10.52 17.94
N PRO A 609 16.18 -9.67 18.37
CA PRO A 609 15.93 -8.24 18.47
C PRO A 609 15.46 -7.69 17.11
N LEU A 610 14.59 -6.69 17.15
CA LEU A 610 14.26 -5.91 15.96
C LEU A 610 15.45 -4.98 15.70
N ASP A 611 16.43 -5.44 14.91
CA ASP A 611 17.68 -4.75 14.65
C ASP A 611 17.68 -4.18 13.23
N ASP A 612 18.14 -2.92 13.12
CA ASP A 612 17.94 -2.08 11.94
C ASP A 612 19.20 -1.77 11.15
N GLU A 613 20.38 -2.19 11.64
CA GLU A 613 21.64 -1.69 11.07
C GLU A 613 21.98 -2.24 9.67
N LYS A 614 21.26 -3.25 9.17
CA LYS A 614 21.60 -3.95 7.92
C LYS A 614 20.66 -3.75 6.75
N ASP A 615 19.44 -3.24 6.99
CA ASP A 615 18.44 -3.08 5.95
C ASP A 615 18.34 -1.62 5.50
N ILE A 616 18.46 -1.38 4.19
CA ILE A 616 18.24 -0.06 3.59
C ILE A 616 16.81 0.44 3.89
N PHE A 617 15.87 -0.48 4.04
CA PHE A 617 14.50 -0.23 4.44
C PHE A 617 14.27 -0.77 5.86
N HIS A 618 14.56 0.06 6.83
CA HIS A 618 14.40 -0.26 8.25
C HIS A 618 12.96 -0.61 8.62
N ALA A 619 12.80 -1.40 9.67
CA ALA A 619 11.49 -1.58 10.28
C ALA A 619 10.87 -0.20 10.63
N PRO A 620 9.55 -0.02 10.45
CA PRO A 620 8.89 1.24 10.82
C PRO A 620 9.21 1.66 12.24
N ASP A 621 9.45 2.95 12.45
CA ASP A 621 9.82 3.49 13.78
C ASP A 621 8.77 3.19 14.85
N CYS A 622 7.50 3.08 14.46
CA CYS A 622 6.42 2.68 15.37
C CYS A 622 6.57 1.27 15.97
N LEU A 623 7.41 0.41 15.38
CA LEU A 623 7.73 -0.93 15.89
C LEU A 623 8.95 -0.91 16.83
N LYS A 624 9.73 0.17 16.82
CA LYS A 624 10.98 0.30 17.58
C LYS A 624 10.71 0.79 18.99
N HIS A 625 10.32 -0.11 19.86
CA HIS A 625 10.21 0.15 21.30
C HIS A 625 11.33 -0.55 22.07
N ASN A 626 11.56 -0.15 23.33
CA ASN A 626 12.51 -0.83 24.18
C ASN A 626 12.19 -2.33 24.30
N ASN A 627 13.16 -3.17 23.93
CA ASN A 627 13.06 -4.64 23.94
C ASN A 627 12.08 -5.25 22.89
N THR A 628 11.64 -4.50 21.89
CA THR A 628 10.86 -5.10 20.79
C THR A 628 11.67 -6.20 20.11
N GLN A 629 11.01 -7.33 19.88
CA GLN A 629 11.61 -8.48 19.25
C GLN A 629 10.79 -8.87 17.99
N LYS A 630 11.40 -9.67 17.16
CA LYS A 630 10.74 -10.32 16.02
C LYS A 630 10.80 -11.83 16.18
N ILE A 631 9.77 -12.51 15.70
CA ILE A 631 9.78 -13.97 15.56
C ILE A 631 10.34 -14.28 14.19
N HIS A 632 11.50 -14.91 14.18
CA HIS A 632 12.16 -15.39 12.99
C HIS A 632 11.79 -16.84 12.71
N LEU A 633 11.10 -17.09 11.60
CA LEU A 633 10.76 -18.41 11.10
C LEU A 633 11.73 -18.75 9.97
N LEU A 634 12.48 -19.85 10.13
CA LEU A 634 13.36 -20.38 9.10
C LEU A 634 12.61 -21.40 8.24
N GLY A 635 12.62 -21.22 6.93
CA GLY A 635 11.84 -22.00 5.99
C GLY A 635 12.31 -23.45 5.82
N ARG A 636 11.36 -24.32 5.47
CA ARG A 636 11.58 -25.73 5.16
C ARG A 636 10.74 -26.16 3.98
N TYR A 637 11.35 -26.80 3.01
CA TYR A 637 10.67 -27.27 1.80
C TYR A 637 9.60 -28.35 2.05
N ASP A 638 9.72 -29.09 3.18
CA ASP A 638 8.91 -30.28 3.49
C ASP A 638 7.73 -29.99 4.45
N ARG A 639 7.65 -28.77 5.01
CA ARG A 639 6.64 -28.48 6.03
C ARG A 639 6.35 -26.99 6.22
N THR A 640 5.22 -26.72 6.85
CA THR A 640 4.88 -25.40 7.37
C THR A 640 5.54 -25.18 8.73
N VAL A 641 6.23 -24.06 8.90
CA VAL A 641 6.75 -23.59 10.18
C VAL A 641 5.74 -22.66 10.81
N THR A 642 5.44 -22.85 12.10
CA THR A 642 4.40 -22.09 12.79
C THR A 642 4.81 -21.65 14.18
N TYR A 643 4.35 -20.46 14.55
CA TYR A 643 4.38 -19.91 15.90
C TYR A 643 3.01 -19.34 16.22
N TYR A 644 2.45 -19.57 17.40
CA TYR A 644 1.07 -19.18 17.66
C TYR A 644 0.84 -18.73 19.10
N GLN A 645 -0.20 -17.89 19.26
CA GLN A 645 -0.84 -17.62 20.52
C GLN A 645 -2.24 -18.21 20.53
N GLN A 646 -2.62 -18.81 21.65
CA GLN A 646 -3.94 -19.37 21.87
C GLN A 646 -4.52 -18.81 23.15
N PHE A 647 -5.75 -18.36 23.08
CA PHE A 647 -6.47 -17.84 24.24
C PHE A 647 -7.94 -18.25 24.23
N ARG A 648 -8.57 -18.16 25.38
CA ARG A 648 -9.99 -18.44 25.54
C ARG A 648 -10.82 -17.26 25.07
N HIS A 649 -11.90 -17.54 24.35
CA HIS A 649 -12.89 -16.55 23.96
C HIS A 649 -14.21 -17.24 23.62
N TYR A 650 -15.30 -16.80 24.23
CA TYR A 650 -16.64 -17.32 23.93
C TYR A 650 -17.22 -16.56 22.74
N GLY A 651 -16.99 -17.08 21.54
CA GLY A 651 -17.45 -16.50 20.30
C GLY A 651 -18.61 -17.24 19.66
N LYS A 652 -19.35 -16.55 18.82
CA LYS A 652 -20.46 -17.09 18.03
C LYS A 652 -20.07 -17.20 16.57
N ILE A 653 -20.73 -18.14 15.88
CA ILE A 653 -20.67 -18.19 14.42
C ILE A 653 -21.10 -16.84 13.83
N GLY A 654 -20.30 -16.32 12.91
CA GLY A 654 -20.56 -15.01 12.29
C GLY A 654 -19.89 -13.81 12.99
N ASP A 655 -19.31 -13.99 14.20
CA ASP A 655 -18.52 -12.94 14.84
C ASP A 655 -17.40 -12.50 13.90
N ARG A 656 -17.18 -11.19 13.84
CA ARG A 656 -16.23 -10.57 12.92
C ARG A 656 -15.02 -10.06 13.67
N PHE A 657 -13.86 -10.28 13.08
CA PHE A 657 -12.57 -9.85 13.63
C PHE A 657 -11.74 -9.18 12.54
N THR A 658 -10.77 -8.41 12.94
CA THR A 658 -9.70 -7.94 12.06
C THR A 658 -8.36 -8.42 12.61
N VAL A 659 -7.61 -9.16 11.79
CA VAL A 659 -6.27 -9.65 12.12
C VAL A 659 -5.25 -8.97 11.22
N GLY A 660 -4.06 -8.73 11.74
CA GLY A 660 -2.95 -8.23 10.95
C GLY A 660 -1.68 -8.06 11.76
N GLY A 661 -0.71 -7.44 11.13
CA GLY A 661 0.60 -7.20 11.70
C GLY A 661 1.64 -6.89 10.65
N TRP A 662 2.89 -6.93 11.05
CA TRP A 662 4.04 -6.66 10.21
C TRP A 662 4.83 -7.93 9.96
N CYS A 663 5.30 -8.07 8.72
CA CYS A 663 6.17 -9.18 8.31
C CYS A 663 7.24 -8.69 7.34
N SER A 664 8.45 -9.20 7.50
CA SER A 664 9.49 -9.18 6.48
C SER A 664 9.80 -10.61 6.09
N SER A 665 9.76 -10.94 4.81
CA SER A 665 9.98 -12.30 4.37
C SER A 665 10.74 -12.34 3.06
N PHE A 666 11.51 -13.38 2.86
CA PHE A 666 12.20 -13.63 1.61
C PHE A 666 12.02 -15.09 1.21
N ALA A 667 11.34 -15.30 0.10
CA ALA A 667 11.08 -16.61 -0.47
C ALA A 667 11.60 -16.73 -1.89
N LYS A 668 11.70 -17.97 -2.34
CA LYS A 668 12.00 -18.29 -3.73
C LYS A 668 10.69 -18.37 -4.53
N LYS A 669 10.60 -17.62 -5.63
CA LYS A 669 9.42 -17.48 -6.50
C LYS A 669 9.18 -18.71 -7.36
N ASN A 670 9.44 -19.83 -7.29
CA ASN A 670 9.09 -20.93 -8.22
C ASN A 670 8.71 -22.22 -7.50
N ASP A 671 7.57 -22.19 -6.79
CA ASP A 671 6.85 -23.43 -6.47
C ASP A 671 5.69 -23.59 -7.48
N PRO A 672 5.72 -24.57 -8.41
CA PRO A 672 4.66 -24.78 -9.39
C PRO A 672 3.28 -25.05 -8.77
N ASP A 673 3.23 -25.37 -7.47
CA ASP A 673 2.00 -25.64 -6.74
C ASP A 673 1.37 -24.40 -6.09
N ASN A 674 1.91 -23.19 -6.28
CA ASN A 674 1.45 -21.94 -5.65
C ASN A 674 1.29 -22.03 -4.12
N SER A 675 2.07 -22.91 -3.47
CA SER A 675 1.92 -23.23 -2.05
C SER A 675 2.82 -22.38 -1.13
N VAL A 676 3.65 -21.52 -1.69
CA VAL A 676 4.53 -20.61 -0.93
C VAL A 676 3.70 -19.47 -0.38
N TYR A 677 3.59 -19.37 0.94
CA TYR A 677 2.91 -18.26 1.58
C TYR A 677 3.51 -17.92 2.93
N CYS A 678 3.40 -16.64 3.27
CA CYS A 678 3.65 -16.08 4.57
C CYS A 678 2.38 -15.37 5.04
N ARG A 679 1.85 -15.73 6.22
CA ARG A 679 0.56 -15.19 6.67
C ARG A 679 0.33 -15.27 8.17
N ILE A 680 -0.63 -14.47 8.66
CA ILE A 680 -1.20 -14.56 10.00
C ILE A 680 -2.61 -15.14 9.85
N THR A 681 -2.83 -16.34 10.38
CA THR A 681 -4.12 -17.06 10.26
C THR A 681 -4.85 -17.09 11.60
N VAL A 682 -6.15 -16.88 11.58
CA VAL A 682 -7.01 -17.03 12.75
C VAL A 682 -7.81 -18.32 12.65
N ARG A 683 -7.77 -19.12 13.71
CA ARG A 683 -8.47 -20.40 13.82
C ARG A 683 -9.35 -20.43 15.06
N PHE A 684 -10.45 -21.14 14.95
CA PHE A 684 -11.50 -21.23 15.97
C PHE A 684 -11.79 -22.69 16.32
N THR A 685 -12.03 -23.00 17.61
CA THR A 685 -12.53 -24.31 18.04
C THR A 685 -13.41 -24.20 19.28
N SER A 686 -14.43 -25.05 19.37
CA SER A 686 -15.23 -25.26 20.57
C SER A 686 -14.68 -26.39 21.47
N ALA A 687 -13.78 -27.20 20.95
CA ALA A 687 -13.13 -28.29 21.70
C ALA A 687 -12.03 -27.73 22.62
N ASP A 688 -11.79 -28.41 23.74
CA ASP A 688 -10.63 -28.11 24.57
C ASP A 688 -9.36 -28.62 23.88
N PRO A 689 -8.44 -27.73 23.44
CA PRO A 689 -7.27 -28.12 22.67
C PRO A 689 -6.23 -28.92 23.48
N VAL A 690 -6.38 -29.04 24.80
CA VAL A 690 -5.54 -29.90 25.67
C VAL A 690 -6.00 -31.34 25.62
N THR A 691 -7.31 -31.58 25.65
CA THR A 691 -7.93 -32.90 25.67
C THR A 691 -8.34 -33.40 24.30
N ASP A 692 -8.70 -32.50 23.38
CA ASP A 692 -9.08 -32.82 22.02
C ASP A 692 -8.26 -32.02 21.01
N LYS A 693 -7.35 -32.66 20.31
CA LYS A 693 -6.48 -32.06 19.30
C LYS A 693 -7.14 -31.88 17.90
N SER A 694 -8.41 -32.28 17.77
CA SER A 694 -8.90 -32.75 16.47
C SER A 694 -9.39 -31.65 15.52
N TYR A 695 -9.93 -30.51 15.93
CA TYR A 695 -10.49 -29.62 14.89
C TYR A 695 -10.39 -28.12 15.17
N TRP A 696 -9.58 -27.45 14.33
CA TRP A 696 -9.51 -26.01 14.23
C TRP A 696 -10.08 -25.53 12.90
N ALA A 697 -11.20 -24.83 12.92
CA ALA A 697 -11.76 -24.19 11.74
C ALA A 697 -10.99 -22.90 11.44
N THR A 698 -10.65 -22.67 10.18
CA THR A 698 -9.97 -21.45 9.74
C THR A 698 -11.01 -20.38 9.42
N GLY A 699 -10.89 -19.21 10.04
CA GLY A 699 -11.74 -18.06 9.75
C GLY A 699 -11.20 -17.17 8.62
N GLY A 700 -9.87 -17.15 8.44
CA GLY A 700 -9.21 -16.37 7.40
C GLY A 700 -7.77 -16.03 7.76
N SER A 701 -7.11 -15.26 6.88
CA SER A 701 -5.70 -14.88 7.02
C SER A 701 -5.39 -13.51 6.46
N ALA A 702 -4.50 -12.77 7.13
CA ALA A 702 -3.75 -11.68 6.53
C ALA A 702 -2.53 -12.29 5.82
N VAL A 703 -2.41 -12.04 4.52
CA VAL A 703 -1.38 -12.64 3.65
C VAL A 703 -0.38 -11.57 3.27
N PHE A 704 0.91 -11.91 3.32
CA PHE A 704 2.02 -11.04 2.95
C PHE A 704 2.60 -11.51 1.62
N ASN A 705 3.21 -10.59 0.87
CA ASN A 705 4.04 -10.98 -0.25
C ASN A 705 5.30 -11.69 0.29
N ALA A 706 5.43 -12.96 -0.01
CA ALA A 706 6.50 -13.80 0.54
C ALA A 706 7.90 -13.45 -0.02
N GLU A 707 7.98 -12.71 -1.12
CA GLU A 707 9.20 -12.42 -1.88
C GLU A 707 9.77 -11.01 -1.63
N GLU A 708 9.07 -10.21 -0.85
CA GLU A 708 9.34 -8.77 -0.70
C GLU A 708 10.72 -8.46 -0.11
N GLY A 709 11.15 -9.19 0.91
CA GLY A 709 12.39 -8.90 1.64
C GLY A 709 12.31 -7.68 2.58
N ASN A 710 11.28 -6.84 2.45
CA ASN A 710 11.07 -5.62 3.24
C ASN A 710 9.97 -5.82 4.29
N TRP A 711 9.94 -4.93 5.30
CA TRP A 711 8.84 -4.90 6.25
C TRP A 711 7.56 -4.39 5.60
N GLN A 712 6.53 -5.22 5.59
CA GLN A 712 5.22 -4.92 5.01
C GLN A 712 4.12 -5.11 6.05
N PHE A 713 3.06 -4.31 5.95
CA PHE A 713 1.86 -4.43 6.74
C PHE A 713 0.78 -5.18 5.96
N ALA A 714 0.11 -6.14 6.62
CA ALA A 714 -1.08 -6.76 6.05
C ALA A 714 -2.20 -6.88 7.08
N SER A 715 -3.44 -6.80 6.60
CA SER A 715 -4.65 -6.88 7.40
C SER A 715 -5.73 -7.66 6.67
N ALA A 716 -6.60 -8.36 7.42
CA ALA A 716 -7.74 -9.06 6.85
C ALA A 716 -8.94 -9.06 7.81
N GLY A 717 -10.14 -8.90 7.25
CA GLY A 717 -11.40 -9.18 7.91
C GLY A 717 -11.62 -10.69 8.03
N ILE A 718 -11.96 -11.14 9.23
CA ILE A 718 -12.14 -12.56 9.58
C ILE A 718 -13.57 -12.77 10.06
N VAL A 719 -14.18 -13.85 9.65
CA VAL A 719 -15.50 -14.28 10.15
C VAL A 719 -15.34 -15.61 10.86
N ALA A 720 -15.85 -15.71 12.10
CA ALA A 720 -15.85 -16.97 12.84
C ALA A 720 -16.74 -18.00 12.13
N PRO A 721 -16.19 -19.13 11.67
CA PRO A 721 -16.94 -20.13 10.91
C PRO A 721 -17.82 -21.00 11.79
N ASN A 722 -17.62 -20.98 13.11
CA ASN A 722 -18.35 -21.77 14.10
C ASN A 722 -18.34 -21.07 15.46
N ASN A 723 -19.20 -21.49 16.38
CA ASN A 723 -19.10 -21.10 17.78
C ASN A 723 -17.77 -21.60 18.35
N CYS A 724 -17.11 -20.79 19.17
CA CYS A 724 -15.83 -21.16 19.73
C CYS A 724 -15.72 -20.87 21.23
N THR A 725 -14.81 -21.56 21.87
CA THR A 725 -14.31 -21.28 23.23
C THR A 725 -12.82 -20.97 23.24
N TYR A 726 -12.15 -21.17 22.10
CA TYR A 726 -10.75 -20.86 21.89
C TYR A 726 -10.53 -20.23 20.52
N ILE A 727 -9.67 -19.22 20.50
CA ILE A 727 -9.10 -18.61 19.30
C ILE A 727 -7.60 -18.89 19.28
N ARG A 728 -7.07 -19.16 18.09
CA ARG A 728 -5.63 -19.29 17.86
C ARG A 728 -5.21 -18.37 16.74
N VAL A 729 -4.27 -17.46 17.04
CA VAL A 729 -3.59 -16.61 16.06
C VAL A 729 -2.28 -17.29 15.71
N VAL A 730 -2.07 -17.61 14.43
CA VAL A 730 -0.95 -18.44 13.96
C VAL A 730 -0.12 -17.66 12.94
N LEU A 731 1.14 -17.43 13.24
CA LEU A 731 2.15 -17.00 12.30
C LEU A 731 2.60 -18.21 11.50
N GLN A 732 2.53 -18.13 10.19
CA GLN A 732 2.79 -19.29 9.32
C GLN A 732 3.70 -18.92 8.17
N MET A 733 4.64 -19.80 7.89
CA MET A 733 5.42 -19.81 6.66
C MET A 733 5.40 -21.22 6.09
N ASN A 734 4.98 -21.39 4.83
CA ASN A 734 4.78 -22.68 4.22
C ASN A 734 5.77 -22.92 3.08
N ARG A 735 6.49 -24.06 3.14
CA ARG A 735 7.39 -24.56 2.08
C ARG A 735 8.40 -23.56 1.54
N GLN A 736 8.81 -22.59 2.35
CA GLN A 736 9.82 -21.63 1.97
C GLN A 736 11.22 -22.11 2.33
N MET A 737 12.18 -21.77 1.50
CA MET A 737 13.58 -22.10 1.71
C MET A 737 14.34 -21.03 2.50
N ASN A 738 13.75 -19.82 2.67
CA ASN A 738 14.35 -18.69 3.35
C ASN A 738 13.66 -18.40 4.69
N PHE A 739 13.38 -17.17 5.02
CA PHE A 739 12.85 -16.78 6.32
C PHE A 739 11.60 -15.92 6.24
N ALA A 740 10.90 -15.81 7.36
CA ALA A 740 9.89 -14.81 7.62
C ALA A 740 10.01 -14.28 9.05
N ASP A 741 10.07 -12.98 9.18
CA ASP A 741 10.12 -12.24 10.43
C ASP A 741 8.77 -11.59 10.72
N PHE A 742 8.25 -11.76 11.93
CA PHE A 742 6.96 -11.20 12.34
C PHE A 742 7.07 -10.35 13.58
N THR A 743 6.34 -9.22 13.64
CA THR A 743 6.15 -8.41 14.86
C THR A 743 4.87 -7.57 14.76
N GLY A 744 4.47 -6.92 15.86
CA GLY A 744 3.31 -6.03 15.88
C GLY A 744 2.01 -6.71 15.50
N ILE A 745 1.72 -7.87 16.10
CA ILE A 745 0.54 -8.69 15.75
C ILE A 745 -0.69 -8.18 16.49
N TYR A 746 -1.84 -8.13 15.81
CA TYR A 746 -3.10 -7.78 16.45
C TYR A 746 -4.27 -8.66 16.02
N LEU A 747 -5.25 -8.74 16.89
CA LEU A 747 -6.59 -9.25 16.63
C LEU A 747 -7.60 -8.37 17.36
N TYR A 748 -8.47 -7.72 16.62
CA TYR A 748 -9.57 -6.91 17.16
C TYR A 748 -10.89 -7.65 16.96
N LEU A 749 -11.79 -7.63 17.97
CA LEU A 749 -13.17 -8.13 17.84
C LEU A 749 -14.03 -7.05 17.18
N GLU A 750 -13.67 -6.69 15.99
CA GLU A 750 -14.37 -5.75 15.12
C GLU A 750 -13.81 -5.91 13.71
N ALA A 751 -14.63 -5.69 12.70
CA ALA A 751 -14.16 -5.70 11.32
C ALA A 751 -14.06 -4.24 10.81
N PHE A 752 -12.84 -3.85 10.43
CA PHE A 752 -12.55 -2.51 9.88
C PHE A 752 -12.24 -2.64 8.41
N GLY A 753 -13.21 -2.49 7.56
CA GLY A 753 -12.91 -2.56 6.14
C GLY A 753 -14.13 -2.38 5.27
N THR A 754 -13.86 -2.41 3.99
CA THR A 754 -14.85 -2.39 2.92
C THR A 754 -14.53 -3.51 1.97
N GLN A 755 -15.50 -4.39 1.76
CA GLN A 755 -15.45 -5.44 0.75
C GLN A 755 -16.17 -4.95 -0.51
N TYR A 756 -15.60 -5.25 -1.66
CA TYR A 756 -16.18 -4.96 -2.97
C TYR A 756 -16.55 -6.26 -3.67
N ILE A 757 -17.74 -6.32 -4.25
CA ILE A 757 -18.23 -7.47 -5.02
C ILE A 757 -18.49 -7.00 -6.44
N TYR A 758 -18.05 -7.78 -7.43
CA TYR A 758 -18.14 -7.47 -8.84
C TYR A 758 -19.11 -8.39 -9.56
N ASP A 759 -19.78 -7.89 -10.59
CA ASP A 759 -20.63 -8.70 -11.48
C ASP A 759 -19.77 -9.41 -12.56
N LYS A 760 -20.40 -10.24 -13.38
CA LYS A 760 -19.75 -10.98 -14.47
C LYS A 760 -19.08 -10.09 -15.53
N ASN A 761 -19.44 -8.82 -15.58
CA ASN A 761 -18.87 -7.84 -16.51
C ASN A 761 -17.74 -7.02 -15.84
N GLY A 762 -17.34 -7.38 -14.61
CA GLY A 762 -16.32 -6.67 -13.85
C GLY A 762 -16.77 -5.30 -13.29
N ASN A 763 -18.08 -4.99 -13.32
CA ASN A 763 -18.59 -3.77 -12.68
C ASN A 763 -18.79 -3.99 -11.19
N ARG A 764 -18.44 -3.00 -10.38
CA ARG A 764 -18.65 -3.07 -8.94
C ARG A 764 -20.15 -3.08 -8.60
N LYS A 765 -20.67 -4.25 -8.22
CA LYS A 765 -22.07 -4.49 -7.87
C LYS A 765 -22.42 -4.02 -6.45
N THR A 766 -21.51 -4.28 -5.51
CA THR A 766 -21.77 -4.04 -4.09
C THR A 766 -20.54 -3.49 -3.40
N ARG A 767 -20.76 -2.55 -2.50
CA ARG A 767 -19.81 -2.09 -1.49
C ARG A 767 -20.37 -2.44 -0.12
N LYS A 768 -19.75 -3.40 0.56
CA LYS A 768 -20.13 -3.85 1.88
C LYS A 768 -19.16 -3.32 2.92
N MET A 769 -19.65 -2.52 3.84
CA MET A 769 -18.87 -2.10 4.98
C MET A 769 -18.78 -3.27 5.98
N LEU A 770 -17.55 -3.60 6.37
CA LEU A 770 -17.29 -4.59 7.40
C LEU A 770 -17.18 -3.83 8.74
N TYR A 771 -18.29 -3.74 9.47
CA TYR A 771 -18.30 -3.23 10.84
C TYR A 771 -18.51 -4.39 11.81
N GLY A 772 -17.85 -4.32 12.97
CA GLY A 772 -18.27 -5.07 14.14
C GLY A 772 -19.64 -4.52 14.59
N GLU A 773 -20.54 -5.39 15.05
CA GLU A 773 -21.68 -4.94 15.86
C GLU A 773 -21.12 -4.49 17.22
N LEU A 774 -21.45 -3.25 17.59
CA LEU A 774 -21.15 -2.70 18.92
C LEU A 774 -21.88 -3.47 20.02
#